data_48cef38dfd73b1b8f6fb042c0c66d6dc
#
_entry.id   48cef38dfd73b1b8f6fb042c0c66d6dc
#
_cell.length_a   1.000
_cell.length_b   1.000
_cell.length_c   1.000
_cell.angle_alpha   90.00
_cell.angle_beta   90.00
_cell.angle_gamma   90.00
#
_symmetry.space_group_name_H-M   'P 1'
#
loop_
_entity.id
_entity.type
_entity.pdbx_description
1 polymer ?
#
loop_
_entity_poly.entity_id
_entity_poly.type
_entity_poly.pdbx_seq_one_letter_code
_entity_poly.pdbx_strand_id
1 'polypeptide(L)'
;MIRNSKLNIVNRNRKYVAVKRREVLFIALCLALVSYLIYPAVSQASDTRDVIEKIEVRGLTRMTNMELIDLISIRTGDILDEAKLRKGVRRTFKKGIFYDLKVESEPYKDGIKLIYTAEEMTLVKKVHIEGGKALSKREIKKALAYKEGLDFRREFLESAVSRLYRHYRNKGFPDARIDADVKEESKGAVIVRIRIDEGEPQIIKALNMPNEFKGYIHAKAGDVFDREKVERDIRKLREYFKKLDYINPIIGPYKFSDGELTIPINLGRRLEIIFEKNEAIKRKRLLQELPFMEDGDVTDESVEDASERIKNLYLSEGYHNATVASAYETEEDYFSITFFIFEGERVFLRDVSFSGNTISEEALKSIIPFKEKKPFNAALLDESKDALIIFYNALGYLQAEVSEVKTVLHDDNNGLSLQFVINEGRQTMIKSFRISGNRDIRNSDIRDALRLKEDIPYNIIDIRDARYRIQSLYNNRGYMDARIEVQSTIYDDKAFLDYMITENRPSVVGKIIIRGNVKTKDKIIRRELTVAEGETYNYGEVLNTRDRLYRLGLFSEVKIDIIKPDNKENAGIKDMLITLKESAQGSVEMSLGYSDYEKFRGSIELRYRNIGGYNRQAAFRTEINAVEEKYVLDFREPRFLNNPSLPFIVSLSKEKGRAINVETKEVLYKIDKTSFIAGVEKEIRKGLRAALNYEYSYNDTTDVAPGVILSKEDTGTLAIGSISPSLFYDLRDNPFDPASGSLQGITLKFASKAYLSETEFIKGTFQSSWFFPLKKGIVFAVSLKGGIAHSFGETDELPLIERFFLGGRTTVRGYGHDLLGPKGADNTPTGGNVFALVNGEFRIPIRKGFGIVTFIDAGNVWIRTNDVDAELKYTAGLGLRYATPVGPVRLDYGHKLQREEGESAGEVHFSFGHAF
;
A
#
# COMPACT_ATOMS: atom_id res chain seq x y z
N MET A 1 4.76 -18.48 61.14
CA MET A 1 4.24 -19.55 60.29
C MET A 1 4.16 -19.00 58.87
N ILE A 2 4.99 -19.48 58.02
CA ILE A 2 5.34 -19.00 56.71
C ILE A 2 4.21 -19.35 55.73
N ARG A 3 3.57 -18.35 55.05
CA ARG A 3 2.70 -18.59 53.90
C ARG A 3 3.51 -18.46 52.64
N ASN A 4 3.89 -19.58 52.06
CA ASN A 4 4.30 -19.67 50.65
C ASN A 4 3.04 -19.51 49.80
N SER A 5 2.79 -18.29 49.29
CA SER A 5 1.74 -18.07 48.29
C SER A 5 2.33 -18.28 46.91
N LYS A 6 2.11 -19.46 46.32
CA LYS A 6 2.41 -19.70 44.89
C LYS A 6 1.33 -19.08 44.04
N LEU A 7 1.64 -17.96 43.39
CA LEU A 7 0.75 -17.36 42.40
C LEU A 7 1.03 -17.97 41.02
N ASN A 8 0.24 -18.95 40.63
CA ASN A 8 0.24 -19.48 39.27
C ASN A 8 -0.74 -18.67 38.42
N ILE A 9 -0.23 -17.76 37.56
CA ILE A 9 -1.03 -17.04 36.56
C ILE A 9 -0.86 -17.75 35.24
N VAL A 10 -1.76 -18.71 34.97
CA VAL A 10 -1.84 -19.41 33.67
C VAL A 10 -2.82 -18.66 32.76
N ASN A 11 -2.33 -18.11 31.71
CA ASN A 11 -3.17 -17.50 30.66
C ASN A 11 -3.47 -18.55 29.58
N ARG A 12 -4.57 -19.31 29.73
CA ARG A 12 -5.06 -20.24 28.71
C ARG A 12 -6.03 -19.55 27.77
N ASN A 13 -5.59 -19.24 26.58
CA ASN A 13 -6.48 -19.04 25.43
C ASN A 13 -7.00 -20.42 24.98
N ARG A 14 -8.20 -20.80 25.39
CA ARG A 14 -8.94 -21.93 24.78
C ARG A 14 -10.26 -21.44 24.22
N LYS A 15 -10.42 -21.65 22.93
CA LYS A 15 -11.70 -21.75 22.25
C LYS A 15 -12.23 -23.18 22.33
N TYR A 16 -13.50 -23.30 22.71
CA TYR A 16 -14.46 -24.37 22.48
C TYR A 16 -14.24 -25.76 23.09
N VAL A 17 -15.11 -26.11 24.03
CA VAL A 17 -16.09 -27.21 23.90
C VAL A 17 -17.17 -27.01 24.96
N ALA A 18 -18.44 -27.06 24.55
CA ALA A 18 -19.60 -27.02 25.42
C ALA A 18 -19.84 -28.40 26.03
N VAL A 19 -19.80 -28.50 27.35
CA VAL A 19 -20.27 -29.70 28.10
C VAL A 19 -21.18 -29.28 29.24
N LYS A 20 -22.37 -29.78 29.15
CA LYS A 20 -23.51 -29.94 30.11
C LYS A 20 -23.45 -29.26 31.50
N ARG A 21 -24.35 -28.30 31.63
CA ARG A 21 -24.61 -27.44 32.81
C ARG A 21 -25.31 -28.12 34.02
N ARG A 22 -25.32 -29.38 34.19
CA ARG A 22 -26.06 -30.02 35.31
C ARG A 22 -25.25 -30.70 36.40
N GLU A 23 -23.98 -30.99 36.17
CA GLU A 23 -23.13 -31.65 37.19
C GLU A 23 -22.25 -30.69 37.98
N VAL A 24 -22.05 -29.46 37.52
CA VAL A 24 -21.21 -28.45 38.19
C VAL A 24 -21.95 -27.78 39.38
N LEU A 25 -23.27 -27.74 39.35
CA LEU A 25 -24.05 -27.15 40.44
C LEU A 25 -24.08 -28.03 41.73
N PHE A 26 -23.90 -29.34 41.61
CA PHE A 26 -23.93 -30.24 42.76
C PHE A 26 -22.62 -30.26 43.53
N ILE A 27 -21.50 -30.07 42.87
CA ILE A 27 -20.16 -30.03 43.49
C ILE A 27 -19.93 -28.67 44.18
N ALA A 28 -20.49 -27.59 43.66
CA ALA A 28 -20.38 -26.27 44.27
C ALA A 28 -21.17 -26.13 45.57
N LEU A 29 -22.26 -26.90 45.75
CA LEU A 29 -23.07 -26.86 46.94
C LEU A 29 -22.45 -27.68 48.09
N CYS A 30 -21.71 -28.73 47.77
CA CYS A 30 -20.99 -29.55 48.78
C CYS A 30 -19.72 -28.86 49.29
N LEU A 31 -19.05 -28.02 48.48
CA LEU A 31 -17.87 -27.27 48.92
C LEU A 31 -18.21 -26.02 49.74
N ALA A 32 -19.42 -25.47 49.63
CA ALA A 32 -19.87 -24.35 50.44
C ALA A 32 -20.25 -24.71 51.83
N LEU A 33 -20.63 -25.96 52.12
CA LEU A 33 -21.01 -26.45 53.44
C LEU A 33 -19.82 -26.88 54.31
N VAL A 34 -18.66 -27.16 53.74
CA VAL A 34 -17.43 -27.52 54.47
C VAL A 34 -16.63 -26.29 54.90
N SER A 35 -16.85 -25.13 54.25
CA SER A 35 -16.12 -23.89 54.60
C SER A 35 -16.71 -23.11 55.76
N TYR A 36 -17.85 -23.54 56.35
CA TYR A 36 -18.52 -22.83 57.43
C TYR A 36 -18.19 -23.36 58.85
N LEU A 37 -17.35 -24.39 58.96
CA LEU A 37 -17.06 -25.05 60.26
C LEU A 37 -15.61 -24.96 60.76
N ILE A 38 -14.74 -24.14 60.15
CA ILE A 38 -13.37 -23.96 60.67
C ILE A 38 -13.04 -22.45 60.66
N TYR A 39 -13.53 -21.73 61.66
CA TYR A 39 -12.90 -20.50 62.14
C TYR A 39 -12.21 -20.71 63.47
N PRO A 40 -10.88 -20.64 63.52
CA PRO A 40 -10.20 -20.28 64.74
C PRO A 40 -9.83 -18.80 64.72
N ALA A 41 -9.90 -18.22 65.91
CA ALA A 41 -9.65 -16.83 66.23
C ALA A 41 -8.41 -16.23 65.64
N VAL A 42 -8.61 -15.02 65.09
CA VAL A 42 -7.54 -14.16 64.63
C VAL A 42 -6.76 -13.61 65.81
N SER A 43 -5.53 -14.03 65.97
CA SER A 43 -4.55 -13.30 66.74
C SER A 43 -4.01 -12.14 65.87
N GLN A 44 -4.01 -10.94 66.40
CA GLN A 44 -3.34 -9.80 65.80
C GLN A 44 -1.84 -10.12 65.64
N ALA A 45 -1.39 -10.28 64.38
CA ALA A 45 0.02 -10.29 64.02
C ALA A 45 0.40 -8.89 63.52
N SER A 46 1.48 -8.38 64.02
CA SER A 46 2.14 -7.14 63.71
C SER A 46 2.28 -6.91 62.23
N ASP A 47 1.98 -5.69 61.83
CA ASP A 47 2.05 -5.14 60.46
C ASP A 47 3.53 -4.98 60.03
N THR A 48 4.21 -6.09 59.74
CA THR A 48 5.47 -6.06 59.00
C THR A 48 5.11 -5.98 57.52
N ARG A 49 5.17 -4.76 56.95
CA ARG A 49 5.00 -4.51 55.53
C ARG A 49 6.05 -5.31 54.78
N ASP A 50 5.63 -6.18 53.84
CA ASP A 50 6.51 -7.01 53.00
C ASP A 50 7.31 -6.12 52.06
N VAL A 51 8.45 -5.57 52.51
CA VAL A 51 9.37 -4.78 51.67
C VAL A 51 10.20 -5.74 50.82
N ILE A 52 10.32 -5.43 49.52
CA ILE A 52 11.07 -6.21 48.55
C ILE A 52 12.56 -5.88 48.67
N GLU A 53 13.29 -6.75 49.38
CA GLU A 53 14.74 -6.59 49.57
C GLU A 53 15.59 -7.05 48.40
N LYS A 54 15.07 -7.98 47.60
CA LYS A 54 15.80 -8.53 46.43
C LYS A 54 14.82 -8.96 45.37
N ILE A 55 15.22 -8.72 44.08
CA ILE A 55 14.57 -9.28 42.91
C ILE A 55 15.56 -10.18 42.18
N GLU A 56 15.17 -11.42 41.93
CA GLU A 56 15.92 -12.38 41.12
C GLU A 56 15.12 -12.77 39.90
N VAL A 57 15.77 -12.81 38.75
CA VAL A 57 15.14 -13.15 37.48
C VAL A 57 15.86 -14.33 36.84
N ARG A 58 15.09 -15.35 36.44
CA ARG A 58 15.57 -16.60 35.85
C ARG A 58 14.91 -16.87 34.51
N GLY A 59 15.63 -17.48 33.58
CA GLY A 59 15.08 -18.00 32.32
C GLY A 59 15.00 -17.00 31.16
N LEU A 60 15.44 -15.74 31.34
CA LEU A 60 15.49 -14.78 30.24
C LEU A 60 16.65 -15.07 29.28
N THR A 61 16.37 -14.93 27.99
CA THR A 61 17.34 -15.12 26.89
C THR A 61 17.35 -13.97 25.90
N ARG A 62 16.19 -13.35 25.64
CA ARG A 62 15.97 -12.30 24.63
C ARG A 62 15.78 -10.92 25.25
N MET A 63 15.39 -10.87 26.49
CA MET A 63 15.13 -9.66 27.27
C MET A 63 16.12 -9.59 28.42
N THR A 64 16.53 -8.39 28.80
CA THR A 64 17.36 -8.20 30.00
C THR A 64 16.53 -8.22 31.29
N ASN A 65 17.17 -8.56 32.43
CA ASN A 65 16.50 -8.53 33.73
C ASN A 65 15.93 -7.13 34.03
N MET A 66 16.64 -6.05 33.64
CA MET A 66 16.17 -4.68 33.85
C MET A 66 14.91 -4.38 33.04
N GLU A 67 14.84 -4.81 31.79
CA GLU A 67 13.65 -4.61 30.94
C GLU A 67 12.43 -5.35 31.49
N LEU A 68 12.60 -6.57 32.03
CA LEU A 68 11.51 -7.28 32.68
C LEU A 68 11.02 -6.55 33.95
N ILE A 69 11.95 -6.17 34.83
CA ILE A 69 11.65 -5.46 36.08
C ILE A 69 10.93 -4.13 35.76
N ASP A 70 11.37 -3.42 34.72
CA ASP A 70 10.76 -2.16 34.30
C ASP A 70 9.34 -2.35 33.76
N LEU A 71 9.08 -3.39 32.95
CA LEU A 71 7.74 -3.74 32.48
C LEU A 71 6.80 -4.12 33.63
N ILE A 72 7.28 -4.85 34.62
CA ILE A 72 6.49 -5.24 35.80
C ILE A 72 6.26 -4.01 36.69
N SER A 73 7.20 -3.06 36.72
CA SER A 73 7.15 -1.81 37.48
C SER A 73 7.14 -2.05 39.02
N ILE A 74 7.88 -3.06 39.48
CA ILE A 74 8.15 -3.34 40.89
C ILE A 74 9.65 -3.35 41.07
N ARG A 75 10.16 -2.65 42.06
CA ARG A 75 11.59 -2.47 42.30
C ARG A 75 11.97 -2.90 43.73
N THR A 76 13.24 -3.13 43.93
CA THR A 76 13.81 -3.31 45.26
C THR A 76 13.55 -2.05 46.10
N GLY A 77 13.08 -2.20 47.32
CA GLY A 77 12.64 -1.14 48.23
C GLY A 77 11.13 -0.86 48.17
N ASP A 78 10.39 -1.34 47.15
CA ASP A 78 8.92 -1.21 47.12
C ASP A 78 8.28 -2.16 48.14
N ILE A 79 7.10 -1.78 48.65
CA ILE A 79 6.22 -2.68 49.39
C ILE A 79 5.49 -3.57 48.40
N LEU A 80 5.35 -4.86 48.66
CA LEU A 80 4.67 -5.78 47.74
C LEU A 80 3.18 -5.41 47.62
N ASP A 81 2.80 -4.95 46.43
CA ASP A 81 1.43 -4.74 46.02
C ASP A 81 1.08 -5.84 45.01
N GLU A 82 0.29 -6.83 45.41
CA GLU A 82 -0.14 -7.92 44.54
C GLU A 82 -0.93 -7.45 43.32
N ALA A 83 -1.74 -6.39 43.43
CA ALA A 83 -2.52 -5.87 42.34
C ALA A 83 -1.59 -5.23 41.30
N LYS A 84 -0.60 -4.44 41.76
CA LYS A 84 0.46 -3.87 40.93
C LYS A 84 1.30 -4.94 40.23
N LEU A 85 1.65 -6.01 40.97
CA LEU A 85 2.38 -7.16 40.45
C LEU A 85 1.60 -7.89 39.35
N ARG A 86 0.32 -8.23 39.62
CA ARG A 86 -0.54 -8.89 38.63
C ARG A 86 -0.68 -8.06 37.36
N LYS A 87 -0.85 -6.73 37.51
CA LYS A 87 -0.91 -5.80 36.38
C LYS A 87 0.41 -5.79 35.60
N GLY A 88 1.54 -5.77 36.26
CA GLY A 88 2.87 -5.83 35.64
C GLY A 88 3.08 -7.13 34.89
N VAL A 89 2.75 -8.28 35.46
CA VAL A 89 2.84 -9.59 34.80
C VAL A 89 1.96 -9.64 33.57
N ARG A 90 0.67 -9.21 33.63
CA ARG A 90 -0.22 -9.13 32.46
C ARG A 90 0.34 -8.22 31.38
N ARG A 91 0.96 -7.09 31.74
CA ARG A 91 1.62 -6.18 30.80
C ARG A 91 2.77 -6.86 30.09
N THR A 92 3.58 -7.63 30.81
CA THR A 92 4.70 -8.39 30.29
C THR A 92 4.26 -9.44 29.28
N PHE A 93 3.16 -10.17 29.53
CA PHE A 93 2.57 -11.08 28.55
C PHE A 93 2.11 -10.40 27.26
N LYS A 94 1.70 -9.14 27.32
CA LYS A 94 1.32 -8.37 26.11
C LYS A 94 2.50 -8.09 25.17
N LYS A 95 3.74 -8.21 25.66
CA LYS A 95 4.96 -8.20 24.81
C LYS A 95 4.95 -9.35 23.79
N GLY A 96 4.26 -10.47 24.10
CA GLY A 96 4.09 -11.58 23.17
C GLY A 96 5.34 -12.44 22.96
N ILE A 97 6.28 -12.42 23.89
CA ILE A 97 7.50 -13.21 23.85
C ILE A 97 7.60 -14.26 24.94
N PHE A 98 6.63 -14.31 25.86
CA PHE A 98 6.62 -15.23 26.97
C PHE A 98 5.60 -16.34 26.77
N TYR A 99 6.02 -17.56 27.04
CA TYR A 99 5.17 -18.73 27.15
C TYR A 99 4.59 -18.82 28.57
N ASP A 100 5.44 -18.65 29.59
CA ASP A 100 5.04 -18.60 30.99
C ASP A 100 5.90 -17.58 31.77
N LEU A 101 5.32 -17.01 32.82
CA LEU A 101 6.02 -16.15 33.77
C LEU A 101 5.45 -16.39 35.16
N LYS A 102 6.23 -17.08 35.98
CA LYS A 102 5.91 -17.36 37.38
C LYS A 102 6.57 -16.34 38.27
N VAL A 103 5.85 -15.93 39.32
CA VAL A 103 6.38 -15.06 40.35
C VAL A 103 6.21 -15.76 41.69
N GLU A 104 7.30 -15.93 42.41
CA GLU A 104 7.35 -16.53 43.72
C GLU A 104 7.98 -15.54 44.70
N SER A 105 7.50 -15.54 45.93
CA SER A 105 8.09 -14.77 47.03
C SER A 105 8.63 -15.68 48.10
N GLU A 106 9.81 -15.38 48.64
CA GLU A 106 10.41 -16.06 49.74
C GLU A 106 10.93 -15.07 50.79
N PRO A 107 10.91 -15.40 52.09
CA PRO A 107 11.48 -14.54 53.12
C PRO A 107 12.97 -14.29 52.87
N TYR A 108 13.40 -13.04 52.96
CA TYR A 108 14.79 -12.67 52.76
C TYR A 108 15.14 -11.43 53.60
N LYS A 109 16.11 -11.57 54.54
CA LYS A 109 16.50 -10.54 55.52
C LYS A 109 15.26 -10.10 56.34
N ASP A 110 15.04 -8.79 56.42
CA ASP A 110 13.91 -8.17 57.13
C ASP A 110 12.69 -7.96 56.23
N GLY A 111 12.69 -8.47 54.97
CA GLY A 111 11.61 -8.37 53.99
C GLY A 111 11.44 -9.65 53.16
N ILE A 112 11.16 -9.47 51.89
CA ILE A 112 10.93 -10.55 50.92
C ILE A 112 11.88 -10.46 49.73
N LYS A 113 12.16 -11.62 49.14
CA LYS A 113 12.78 -11.74 47.81
C LYS A 113 11.74 -12.20 46.81
N LEU A 114 11.61 -11.48 45.70
CA LEU A 114 10.79 -11.87 44.55
C LEU A 114 11.64 -12.64 43.55
N ILE A 115 11.17 -13.79 43.10
CA ILE A 115 11.79 -14.61 42.05
C ILE A 115 10.86 -14.63 40.86
N TYR A 116 11.31 -14.05 39.72
CA TYR A 116 10.64 -14.11 38.44
C TYR A 116 11.26 -15.26 37.63
N THR A 117 10.48 -16.33 37.39
CA THR A 117 10.89 -17.42 36.49
C THR A 117 10.15 -17.27 35.16
N ALA A 118 10.88 -16.84 34.13
CA ALA A 118 10.34 -16.59 32.81
C ALA A 118 10.65 -17.74 31.88
N GLU A 119 9.68 -18.16 31.09
CA GLU A 119 9.83 -19.07 29.96
C GLU A 119 9.52 -18.27 28.68
N GLU A 120 10.57 -17.92 27.93
CA GLU A 120 10.41 -17.19 26.67
C GLU A 120 10.08 -18.16 25.53
N MET A 121 9.27 -17.66 24.56
CA MET A 121 8.96 -18.41 23.35
C MET A 121 10.22 -18.62 22.51
N THR A 122 10.44 -19.86 22.05
CA THR A 122 11.54 -20.20 21.15
C THR A 122 11.16 -19.88 19.71
N LEU A 123 12.04 -19.20 18.97
CA LEU A 123 11.77 -18.81 17.57
C LEU A 123 12.39 -19.78 16.57
N VAL A 124 11.67 -20.04 15.48
CA VAL A 124 12.22 -20.72 14.30
C VAL A 124 13.12 -19.75 13.55
N LYS A 125 14.43 -19.89 13.66
CA LYS A 125 15.40 -19.04 12.97
C LYS A 125 15.54 -19.38 11.51
N LYS A 126 15.54 -20.69 11.17
CA LYS A 126 15.70 -21.16 9.80
C LYS A 126 15.01 -22.51 9.58
N VAL A 127 14.49 -22.70 8.38
CA VAL A 127 13.92 -23.97 7.93
C VAL A 127 14.76 -24.49 6.77
N HIS A 128 15.50 -25.58 6.97
CA HIS A 128 16.25 -26.29 5.95
C HIS A 128 15.44 -27.45 5.40
N ILE A 129 15.37 -27.55 4.08
CA ILE A 129 14.69 -28.65 3.39
C ILE A 129 15.75 -29.41 2.59
N GLU A 130 15.87 -30.70 2.85
CA GLU A 130 16.80 -31.62 2.22
C GLU A 130 16.01 -32.75 1.54
N GLY A 131 16.40 -33.17 0.36
CA GLY A 131 15.64 -34.12 -0.47
C GLY A 131 14.54 -33.44 -1.26
N GLY A 132 13.53 -34.19 -1.68
CA GLY A 132 12.39 -33.69 -2.42
C GLY A 132 12.72 -33.19 -3.83
N LYS A 133 13.01 -34.13 -4.74
CA LYS A 133 13.39 -33.83 -6.13
C LYS A 133 12.18 -33.73 -7.07
N ALA A 134 11.08 -34.42 -6.75
CA ALA A 134 9.86 -34.47 -7.57
C ALA A 134 9.07 -33.16 -7.51
N LEU A 135 9.11 -32.44 -6.38
CA LEU A 135 8.42 -31.17 -6.21
C LEU A 135 9.41 -29.99 -6.13
N SER A 136 9.00 -28.84 -6.64
CA SER A 136 9.81 -27.64 -6.52
C SER A 136 9.96 -27.17 -5.04
N LYS A 137 11.12 -26.60 -4.69
CA LYS A 137 11.35 -26.05 -3.34
C LYS A 137 10.29 -25.01 -2.93
N ARG A 138 9.74 -24.28 -3.90
CA ARG A 138 8.66 -23.30 -3.66
C ARG A 138 7.36 -24.01 -3.29
N GLU A 139 7.03 -25.10 -3.95
CA GLU A 139 5.85 -25.92 -3.70
C GLU A 139 5.94 -26.61 -2.34
N ILE A 140 7.08 -27.20 -2.01
CA ILE A 140 7.34 -27.81 -0.70
C ILE A 140 7.17 -26.79 0.42
N LYS A 141 7.75 -25.58 0.29
CA LYS A 141 7.58 -24.50 1.28
C LYS A 141 6.14 -24.05 1.42
N LYS A 142 5.37 -24.00 0.30
CA LYS A 142 3.94 -23.64 0.32
C LYS A 142 3.11 -24.70 1.02
N ALA A 143 3.36 -25.99 0.76
CA ALA A 143 2.65 -27.11 1.38
C ALA A 143 2.98 -27.25 2.86
N LEU A 144 4.24 -27.08 3.22
CA LEU A 144 4.71 -27.09 4.61
C LEU A 144 4.02 -25.99 5.45
N ALA A 145 3.83 -24.79 4.86
CA ALA A 145 3.24 -23.61 5.48
C ALA A 145 3.83 -23.30 6.87
N TYR A 146 5.11 -23.55 7.06
CA TYR A 146 5.87 -23.33 8.29
C TYR A 146 7.00 -22.34 7.99
N LYS A 147 7.00 -21.19 8.68
CA LYS A 147 7.82 -20.03 8.30
C LYS A 147 8.85 -19.70 9.38
N GLU A 148 9.98 -19.16 8.94
CA GLU A 148 10.96 -18.52 9.82
C GLU A 148 10.34 -17.34 10.58
N GLY A 149 10.75 -17.11 11.83
CA GLY A 149 10.24 -16.06 12.71
C GLY A 149 8.99 -16.43 13.50
N LEU A 150 8.43 -17.63 13.32
CA LEU A 150 7.32 -18.13 14.14
C LEU A 150 7.82 -18.69 15.45
N ASP A 151 6.93 -18.71 16.44
CA ASP A 151 7.14 -19.46 17.70
C ASP A 151 7.25 -20.95 17.40
N PHE A 152 8.33 -21.56 17.88
CA PHE A 152 8.54 -22.99 17.71
C PHE A 152 7.62 -23.75 18.68
N ARG A 153 6.70 -24.53 18.14
CA ARG A 153 5.92 -25.54 18.85
C ARG A 153 6.00 -26.85 18.09
N ARG A 154 6.30 -27.91 18.83
CA ARG A 154 6.41 -29.22 18.24
C ARG A 154 5.13 -29.67 17.53
N GLU A 155 3.98 -29.37 18.12
CA GLU A 155 2.64 -29.64 17.54
C GLU A 155 2.41 -28.94 16.19
N PHE A 156 2.89 -27.69 16.05
CA PHE A 156 2.79 -26.96 14.79
C PHE A 156 3.72 -27.51 13.73
N LEU A 157 4.92 -27.98 14.15
CA LEU A 157 5.85 -28.63 13.24
C LEU A 157 5.30 -29.97 12.77
N GLU A 158 4.76 -30.79 13.66
CA GLU A 158 4.12 -32.06 13.33
C GLU A 158 2.92 -31.88 12.40
N SER A 159 2.10 -30.86 12.65
CA SER A 159 1.00 -30.48 11.74
C SER A 159 1.50 -30.03 10.38
N ALA A 160 2.62 -29.32 10.32
CA ALA A 160 3.23 -28.88 9.08
C ALA A 160 3.78 -30.05 8.26
N VAL A 161 4.46 -30.98 8.94
CA VAL A 161 4.96 -32.24 8.34
C VAL A 161 3.80 -33.08 7.81
N SER A 162 2.71 -33.21 8.59
CA SER A 162 1.50 -33.93 8.19
C SER A 162 0.82 -33.32 6.96
N ARG A 163 0.83 -31.98 6.83
CA ARG A 163 0.33 -31.30 5.62
C ARG A 163 1.21 -31.60 4.41
N LEU A 164 2.52 -31.56 4.60
CA LEU A 164 3.49 -31.85 3.52
C LEU A 164 3.37 -33.31 3.08
N TYR A 165 3.24 -34.25 4.01
CA TYR A 165 3.02 -35.67 3.72
C TYR A 165 1.74 -35.87 2.89
N ARG A 166 0.60 -35.25 3.28
CA ARG A 166 -0.63 -35.32 2.50
C ARG A 166 -0.45 -34.73 1.11
N HIS A 167 0.34 -33.67 0.96
CA HIS A 167 0.62 -33.08 -0.34
C HIS A 167 1.41 -34.04 -1.24
N TYR A 168 2.45 -34.71 -0.73
CA TYR A 168 3.18 -35.72 -1.47
C TYR A 168 2.27 -36.90 -1.88
N ARG A 169 1.43 -37.39 -0.98
CA ARG A 169 0.44 -38.43 -1.31
C ARG A 169 -0.49 -37.98 -2.43
N ASN A 170 -0.98 -36.76 -2.38
CA ASN A 170 -1.84 -36.22 -3.43
C ASN A 170 -1.10 -36.07 -4.78
N LYS A 171 0.21 -35.91 -4.72
CA LYS A 171 1.10 -35.82 -5.89
C LYS A 171 1.58 -37.19 -6.39
N GLY A 172 1.07 -38.30 -5.85
CA GLY A 172 1.34 -39.65 -6.31
C GLY A 172 2.54 -40.31 -5.63
N PHE A 173 2.93 -39.85 -4.47
CA PHE A 173 4.01 -40.45 -3.66
C PHE A 173 3.45 -40.99 -2.34
N PRO A 174 2.79 -42.16 -2.32
CA PRO A 174 2.13 -42.68 -1.13
C PRO A 174 3.10 -43.08 -0.02
N ASP A 175 4.31 -43.54 -0.39
CA ASP A 175 5.34 -44.04 0.52
C ASP A 175 6.34 -42.95 0.96
N ALA A 176 6.05 -41.67 0.64
CA ALA A 176 6.93 -40.58 1.04
C ALA A 176 7.15 -40.57 2.56
N ARG A 177 8.40 -40.43 2.97
CA ARG A 177 8.80 -40.30 4.38
C ARG A 177 9.34 -38.90 4.61
N ILE A 178 8.83 -38.25 5.63
CA ILE A 178 9.18 -36.86 5.94
C ILE A 178 9.53 -36.79 7.41
N ASP A 179 10.81 -36.58 7.67
CA ASP A 179 11.35 -36.47 9.00
C ASP A 179 11.70 -35.02 9.31
N ALA A 180 11.37 -34.57 10.50
CA ALA A 180 11.70 -33.23 10.96
C ALA A 180 12.62 -33.32 12.19
N ASP A 181 13.80 -32.73 12.06
CA ASP A 181 14.79 -32.64 13.11
C ASP A 181 14.95 -31.17 13.56
N VAL A 182 15.06 -30.96 14.86
CA VAL A 182 15.13 -29.63 15.46
C VAL A 182 16.44 -29.49 16.21
N LYS A 183 17.27 -28.54 15.77
CA LYS A 183 18.53 -28.24 16.42
C LYS A 183 18.47 -26.87 17.08
N GLU A 184 18.75 -26.81 18.38
CA GLU A 184 18.95 -25.53 19.07
C GLU A 184 20.26 -24.89 18.57
N GLU A 185 20.18 -23.65 18.07
CA GLU A 185 21.33 -22.90 17.58
C GLU A 185 21.86 -21.92 18.65
N SER A 186 20.93 -21.33 19.39
CA SER A 186 21.20 -20.43 20.50
C SER A 186 20.03 -20.48 21.47
N LYS A 187 20.21 -20.06 22.71
CA LYS A 187 19.11 -19.97 23.69
C LYS A 187 17.94 -19.20 23.07
N GLY A 188 16.77 -19.85 22.97
CA GLY A 188 15.54 -19.27 22.41
C GLY A 188 15.44 -19.22 20.88
N ALA A 189 16.31 -19.92 20.14
CA ALA A 189 16.22 -20.02 18.69
C ALA A 189 16.60 -21.43 18.18
N VAL A 190 15.76 -21.97 17.28
CA VAL A 190 15.95 -23.30 16.69
C VAL A 190 16.07 -23.24 15.16
N ILE A 191 16.83 -24.18 14.62
CA ILE A 191 16.87 -24.52 13.20
C ILE A 191 16.08 -25.81 13.01
N VAL A 192 15.10 -25.78 12.11
CA VAL A 192 14.30 -26.95 11.73
C VAL A 192 14.86 -27.50 10.42
N ARG A 193 15.19 -28.79 10.42
CA ARG A 193 15.60 -29.54 9.23
C ARG A 193 14.50 -30.51 8.83
N ILE A 194 14.03 -30.43 7.61
CA ILE A 194 13.04 -31.33 7.03
C ILE A 194 13.76 -32.19 6.00
N ARG A 195 13.81 -33.48 6.23
CA ARG A 195 14.34 -34.47 5.30
C ARG A 195 13.18 -35.19 4.61
N ILE A 196 13.24 -35.26 3.31
CA ILE A 196 12.18 -35.82 2.47
C ILE A 196 12.79 -36.96 1.65
N ASP A 197 12.27 -38.15 1.87
CA ASP A 197 12.43 -39.32 1.03
C ASP A 197 11.09 -39.58 0.33
N GLU A 198 11.05 -39.43 -0.97
CA GLU A 198 9.79 -39.40 -1.74
C GLU A 198 9.23 -40.81 -1.97
N GLY A 199 10.08 -41.86 -1.91
CA GLY A 199 9.68 -43.20 -2.28
C GLY A 199 9.37 -43.35 -3.79
N GLU A 200 8.74 -44.45 -4.15
CA GLU A 200 8.36 -44.70 -5.53
C GLU A 200 7.04 -44.03 -5.93
N PRO A 201 6.96 -43.38 -7.12
CA PRO A 201 5.75 -42.76 -7.60
C PRO A 201 4.69 -43.76 -8.04
N GLN A 202 3.45 -43.49 -7.77
CA GLN A 202 2.32 -44.23 -8.36
C GLN A 202 2.10 -43.79 -9.80
N ILE A 203 2.29 -44.74 -10.75
CA ILE A 203 2.16 -44.49 -12.17
C ILE A 203 0.79 -44.95 -12.69
N ILE A 204 0.15 -44.12 -13.51
CA ILE A 204 -1.06 -44.46 -14.24
C ILE A 204 -0.69 -45.42 -15.38
N LYS A 205 -1.12 -46.67 -15.26
CA LYS A 205 -0.90 -47.69 -16.31
C LYS A 205 -2.01 -47.65 -17.37
N ALA A 206 -3.23 -47.43 -16.94
CA ALA A 206 -4.40 -47.34 -17.79
C ALA A 206 -5.37 -46.26 -17.35
N LEU A 207 -6.03 -45.61 -18.33
CA LEU A 207 -7.11 -44.64 -18.12
C LEU A 207 -8.41 -45.24 -18.70
N ASN A 208 -9.34 -45.60 -17.77
CA ASN A 208 -10.64 -46.21 -18.10
C ASN A 208 -11.73 -45.14 -18.05
N MET A 209 -12.11 -44.66 -19.20
CA MET A 209 -13.24 -43.74 -19.45
C MET A 209 -13.63 -43.80 -20.92
N PRO A 210 -14.82 -43.32 -21.32
CA PRO A 210 -15.21 -43.26 -22.72
C PRO A 210 -14.17 -42.57 -23.60
N ASN A 211 -13.82 -43.16 -24.75
CA ASN A 211 -12.70 -42.70 -25.57
C ASN A 211 -12.84 -41.27 -26.08
N GLU A 212 -14.06 -40.84 -26.34
CA GLU A 212 -14.42 -39.50 -26.79
C GLU A 212 -14.05 -38.39 -25.79
N PHE A 213 -13.94 -38.71 -24.48
CA PHE A 213 -13.61 -37.76 -23.45
C PHE A 213 -12.15 -37.79 -22.97
N LYS A 214 -11.36 -38.78 -23.43
CA LYS A 214 -9.96 -38.89 -23.04
C LYS A 214 -9.11 -37.68 -23.37
N GLY A 215 -9.46 -36.93 -24.42
CA GLY A 215 -8.76 -35.72 -24.86
C GLY A 215 -8.87 -34.54 -23.90
N TYR A 216 -9.85 -34.56 -23.00
CA TYR A 216 -10.09 -33.48 -22.03
C TYR A 216 -9.36 -33.69 -20.70
N ILE A 217 -8.80 -34.87 -20.46
CA ILE A 217 -8.04 -35.20 -19.25
C ILE A 217 -6.56 -35.11 -19.57
N HIS A 218 -5.82 -34.35 -18.78
CA HIS A 218 -4.37 -34.21 -18.93
C HIS A 218 -3.58 -35.36 -18.31
N ALA A 219 -4.21 -36.16 -17.47
CA ALA A 219 -3.62 -37.36 -16.92
C ALA A 219 -3.61 -38.48 -17.97
N LYS A 220 -2.42 -39.06 -18.23
CA LYS A 220 -2.21 -40.10 -19.25
C LYS A 220 -1.54 -41.32 -18.66
N ALA A 221 -1.64 -42.45 -19.36
CA ALA A 221 -0.83 -43.63 -19.07
C ALA A 221 0.66 -43.28 -19.18
N GLY A 222 1.45 -43.66 -18.17
CA GLY A 222 2.84 -43.27 -17.98
C GLY A 222 3.06 -42.08 -17.04
N ASP A 223 2.05 -41.26 -16.75
CA ASP A 223 2.16 -40.13 -15.82
C ASP A 223 2.13 -40.61 -14.35
N VAL A 224 2.75 -39.82 -13.49
CA VAL A 224 2.57 -39.96 -12.03
C VAL A 224 1.14 -39.57 -11.68
N PHE A 225 0.47 -40.37 -10.87
CA PHE A 225 -0.88 -40.12 -10.42
C PHE A 225 -0.93 -38.87 -9.50
N ASP A 226 -1.30 -37.74 -10.04
CA ASP A 226 -1.53 -36.49 -9.27
C ASP A 226 -3.03 -36.30 -9.04
N ARG A 227 -3.44 -36.55 -7.80
CA ARG A 227 -4.85 -36.43 -7.38
C ARG A 227 -5.42 -35.05 -7.68
N GLU A 228 -4.68 -33.97 -7.37
CA GLU A 228 -5.12 -32.60 -7.60
C GLU A 228 -5.29 -32.27 -9.09
N LYS A 229 -4.44 -32.89 -9.94
CA LYS A 229 -4.51 -32.77 -11.40
C LYS A 229 -5.78 -33.44 -11.91
N VAL A 230 -6.05 -34.66 -11.48
CA VAL A 230 -7.24 -35.43 -11.87
C VAL A 230 -8.53 -34.72 -11.42
N GLU A 231 -8.59 -34.29 -10.17
CA GLU A 231 -9.77 -33.55 -9.65
C GLU A 231 -9.98 -32.21 -10.37
N ARG A 232 -8.93 -31.54 -10.77
CA ARG A 232 -8.98 -30.30 -11.57
C ARG A 232 -9.49 -30.58 -12.98
N ASP A 233 -9.01 -31.64 -13.59
CA ASP A 233 -9.45 -32.03 -14.92
C ASP A 233 -10.95 -32.44 -14.91
N ILE A 234 -11.37 -33.18 -13.91
CA ILE A 234 -12.80 -33.55 -13.71
C ILE A 234 -13.66 -32.30 -13.55
N ARG A 235 -13.20 -31.31 -12.74
CA ARG A 235 -13.94 -30.04 -12.61
C ARG A 235 -14.05 -29.32 -13.95
N LYS A 236 -12.94 -29.23 -14.70
CA LYS A 236 -12.93 -28.58 -16.02
C LYS A 236 -13.83 -29.32 -17.02
N LEU A 237 -13.83 -30.63 -16.98
CA LEU A 237 -14.68 -31.43 -17.84
C LEU A 237 -16.17 -31.22 -17.48
N ARG A 238 -16.50 -31.14 -16.21
CA ARG A 238 -17.86 -30.79 -15.75
C ARG A 238 -18.28 -29.40 -16.23
N GLU A 239 -17.41 -28.40 -16.09
CA GLU A 239 -17.66 -27.04 -16.59
C GLU A 239 -17.79 -27.01 -18.12
N TYR A 240 -17.04 -27.85 -18.82
CA TYR A 240 -17.13 -27.98 -20.26
C TYR A 240 -18.50 -28.53 -20.70
N PHE A 241 -18.98 -29.59 -20.06
CA PHE A 241 -20.30 -30.17 -20.37
C PHE A 241 -21.46 -29.23 -19.95
N LYS A 242 -21.30 -28.48 -18.85
CA LYS A 242 -22.24 -27.39 -18.54
C LYS A 242 -22.31 -26.35 -19.66
N LYS A 243 -21.21 -26.03 -20.32
CA LYS A 243 -21.19 -25.13 -21.49
C LYS A 243 -21.80 -25.72 -22.76
N LEU A 244 -21.95 -27.03 -22.82
CA LEU A 244 -22.65 -27.78 -23.88
C LEU A 244 -24.08 -28.05 -23.48
N ASP A 245 -24.60 -27.29 -22.51
CA ASP A 245 -25.98 -27.27 -22.06
C ASP A 245 -26.46 -28.56 -21.33
N TYR A 246 -25.52 -29.36 -20.78
CA TYR A 246 -25.90 -30.43 -19.85
C TYR A 246 -26.15 -29.85 -18.43
N ILE A 247 -27.34 -30.09 -17.88
CA ILE A 247 -27.76 -29.47 -16.60
C ILE A 247 -26.86 -29.92 -15.44
N ASN A 248 -26.74 -31.22 -15.23
CA ASN A 248 -26.03 -31.83 -14.11
C ASN A 248 -25.18 -33.02 -14.54
N PRO A 249 -24.07 -32.76 -15.29
CA PRO A 249 -23.19 -33.84 -15.70
C PRO A 249 -22.47 -34.45 -14.48
N ILE A 250 -22.76 -35.73 -14.21
CA ILE A 250 -22.12 -36.49 -13.13
C ILE A 250 -20.80 -37.07 -13.69
N ILE A 251 -19.67 -36.50 -13.26
CA ILE A 251 -18.35 -36.97 -13.65
C ILE A 251 -17.59 -37.32 -12.38
N GLY A 252 -17.23 -38.58 -12.22
CA GLY A 252 -16.68 -39.14 -10.99
C GLY A 252 -17.77 -39.66 -10.02
N PRO A 253 -17.38 -40.04 -8.79
CA PRO A 253 -16.01 -40.04 -8.25
C PRO A 253 -15.09 -41.01 -9.01
N TYR A 254 -13.87 -40.59 -9.24
CA TYR A 254 -12.87 -41.45 -9.86
C TYR A 254 -12.40 -42.53 -8.87
N LYS A 255 -11.93 -43.66 -9.42
CA LYS A 255 -11.29 -44.74 -8.66
C LYS A 255 -9.90 -44.98 -9.24
N PHE A 256 -8.92 -45.07 -8.35
CA PHE A 256 -7.53 -45.41 -8.73
C PHE A 256 -7.05 -46.59 -7.89
N SER A 257 -6.77 -47.73 -8.55
CA SER A 257 -6.19 -48.90 -7.92
C SER A 257 -5.32 -49.66 -8.94
N ASP A 258 -4.23 -50.27 -8.48
CA ASP A 258 -3.32 -51.11 -9.28
C ASP A 258 -2.72 -50.45 -10.55
N GLY A 259 -2.76 -49.10 -10.56
CA GLY A 259 -2.34 -48.27 -11.69
C GLY A 259 -3.46 -47.94 -12.67
N GLU A 260 -4.67 -48.38 -12.42
CA GLU A 260 -5.84 -48.07 -13.26
C GLU A 260 -6.63 -46.89 -12.71
N LEU A 261 -6.78 -45.86 -13.55
CA LEU A 261 -7.61 -44.70 -13.24
C LEU A 261 -8.95 -44.79 -13.98
N THR A 262 -10.03 -45.05 -13.25
CA THR A 262 -11.37 -45.12 -13.79
C THR A 262 -12.17 -43.88 -13.44
N ILE A 263 -12.75 -43.20 -14.45
CA ILE A 263 -13.56 -42.01 -14.31
C ILE A 263 -14.91 -42.29 -14.95
N PRO A 264 -15.98 -42.58 -14.14
CA PRO A 264 -17.31 -42.74 -14.67
C PRO A 264 -17.88 -41.40 -15.12
N ILE A 265 -18.60 -41.43 -16.26
CA ILE A 265 -19.24 -40.25 -16.83
C ILE A 265 -20.70 -40.57 -17.13
N ASN A 266 -21.61 -39.80 -16.59
CA ASN A 266 -23.01 -39.75 -16.92
C ASN A 266 -23.43 -38.31 -17.16
N LEU A 267 -23.69 -37.95 -18.39
CA LEU A 267 -23.95 -36.54 -18.77
C LEU A 267 -25.35 -36.07 -18.37
N GLY A 268 -26.30 -36.99 -18.14
CA GLY A 268 -27.69 -36.63 -17.89
C GLY A 268 -28.36 -36.04 -19.13
N ARG A 269 -29.41 -35.29 -18.92
CA ARG A 269 -30.16 -34.61 -19.99
C ARG A 269 -29.53 -33.27 -20.37
N ARG A 270 -29.74 -32.93 -21.63
CA ARG A 270 -29.29 -31.63 -22.16
C ARG A 270 -30.38 -30.59 -21.90
N LEU A 271 -29.97 -29.42 -21.45
CA LEU A 271 -30.88 -28.28 -21.25
C LEU A 271 -30.95 -27.44 -22.52
N GLU A 272 -32.12 -27.30 -23.07
CA GLU A 272 -32.39 -26.37 -24.15
C GLU A 272 -33.14 -25.16 -23.58
N ILE A 273 -32.63 -23.96 -23.82
CA ILE A 273 -33.25 -22.71 -23.38
C ILE A 273 -33.69 -21.95 -24.63
N ILE A 274 -34.96 -21.68 -24.74
CA ILE A 274 -35.56 -20.99 -25.87
C ILE A 274 -36.09 -19.66 -25.35
N PHE A 275 -35.75 -18.59 -26.02
CA PHE A 275 -36.39 -17.28 -25.80
C PHE A 275 -37.15 -16.93 -27.06
N GLU A 276 -38.48 -16.71 -26.91
CA GLU A 276 -39.33 -16.29 -28.01
C GLU A 276 -39.65 -14.80 -27.89
N LYS A 277 -39.60 -14.12 -29.03
CA LYS A 277 -39.94 -12.71 -29.19
C LYS A 277 -38.98 -11.74 -28.42
N ASN A 278 -37.76 -12.15 -28.19
CA ASN A 278 -36.70 -11.31 -27.60
C ASN A 278 -35.93 -10.53 -28.68
N GLU A 279 -36.55 -9.51 -29.25
CA GLU A 279 -35.95 -8.72 -30.34
C GLU A 279 -34.96 -7.68 -29.84
N ALA A 280 -35.25 -7.05 -28.70
CA ALA A 280 -34.47 -5.95 -28.14
C ALA A 280 -33.26 -6.40 -27.34
N ILE A 281 -33.37 -7.46 -26.55
CA ILE A 281 -32.28 -7.94 -25.68
C ILE A 281 -31.73 -9.26 -26.22
N LYS A 282 -30.42 -9.25 -26.52
CA LYS A 282 -29.73 -10.41 -27.09
C LYS A 282 -29.76 -11.61 -26.13
N ARG A 283 -29.94 -12.82 -26.67
CA ARG A 283 -29.92 -14.10 -25.95
C ARG A 283 -28.79 -14.21 -24.91
N LYS A 284 -27.57 -13.74 -25.25
CA LYS A 284 -26.42 -13.80 -24.34
C LYS A 284 -26.67 -13.05 -23.03
N ARG A 285 -27.38 -11.95 -23.05
CA ARG A 285 -27.68 -11.16 -21.85
C ARG A 285 -28.79 -11.77 -21.03
N LEU A 286 -29.81 -12.33 -21.70
CA LEU A 286 -30.89 -13.07 -21.05
C LEU A 286 -30.39 -14.31 -20.30
N LEU A 287 -29.43 -15.03 -20.89
CA LEU A 287 -28.81 -16.19 -20.24
C LEU A 287 -28.06 -15.84 -18.92
N GLN A 288 -27.64 -14.60 -18.74
CA GLN A 288 -26.99 -14.14 -17.50
C GLN A 288 -27.98 -13.94 -16.35
N GLU A 289 -29.25 -13.80 -16.64
CA GLU A 289 -30.31 -13.63 -15.66
C GLU A 289 -30.87 -14.96 -15.13
N LEU A 290 -30.38 -16.11 -15.62
CA LEU A 290 -30.88 -17.44 -15.24
C LEU A 290 -30.09 -17.96 -14.03
N PRO A 291 -30.70 -18.05 -12.83
CA PRO A 291 -29.98 -18.45 -11.60
C PRO A 291 -29.47 -19.89 -11.69
N PHE A 292 -30.24 -20.80 -12.31
CA PHE A 292 -29.88 -22.21 -12.46
C PHE A 292 -28.68 -22.46 -13.40
N MET A 293 -28.21 -21.46 -14.16
CA MET A 293 -26.98 -21.58 -14.92
C MET A 293 -25.72 -21.55 -14.02
N GLU A 294 -25.82 -20.96 -12.82
CA GLU A 294 -24.75 -20.95 -11.83
C GLU A 294 -24.84 -22.17 -10.90
N ASP A 295 -26.01 -22.44 -10.32
CA ASP A 295 -26.21 -23.47 -9.30
C ASP A 295 -26.44 -24.86 -9.87
N GLY A 296 -26.99 -24.97 -11.07
CA GLY A 296 -27.18 -26.23 -11.79
C GLY A 296 -28.46 -26.99 -11.44
N ASP A 297 -29.30 -26.44 -10.56
CA ASP A 297 -30.58 -27.05 -10.21
C ASP A 297 -31.77 -26.32 -10.87
N VAL A 298 -32.42 -26.98 -11.82
CA VAL A 298 -33.62 -26.46 -12.47
C VAL A 298 -34.84 -26.94 -11.67
N THR A 299 -35.47 -26.03 -10.95
CA THR A 299 -36.72 -26.23 -10.18
C THR A 299 -37.77 -25.24 -10.66
N ASP A 300 -39.05 -25.51 -10.39
CA ASP A 300 -40.13 -24.58 -10.72
C ASP A 300 -39.88 -23.19 -10.16
N GLU A 301 -39.40 -23.09 -8.91
CA GLU A 301 -39.05 -21.83 -8.24
C GLU A 301 -37.91 -21.10 -8.97
N SER A 302 -36.86 -21.82 -9.43
CA SER A 302 -35.76 -21.24 -10.15
C SER A 302 -36.12 -20.75 -11.55
N VAL A 303 -37.08 -21.37 -12.20
CA VAL A 303 -37.61 -20.95 -13.50
C VAL A 303 -38.51 -19.71 -13.34
N GLU A 304 -39.32 -19.65 -12.26
CA GLU A 304 -40.13 -18.47 -11.93
C GLU A 304 -39.23 -17.26 -11.59
N ASP A 305 -38.20 -17.44 -10.75
CA ASP A 305 -37.20 -16.40 -10.45
C ASP A 305 -36.47 -15.93 -11.73
N ALA A 306 -36.12 -16.86 -12.63
CA ALA A 306 -35.54 -16.51 -13.93
C ALA A 306 -36.48 -15.62 -14.76
N SER A 307 -37.79 -15.98 -14.81
CA SER A 307 -38.80 -15.20 -15.52
C SER A 307 -38.92 -13.78 -14.95
N GLU A 308 -38.87 -13.64 -13.61
CA GLU A 308 -38.94 -12.34 -12.96
C GLU A 308 -37.66 -11.52 -13.17
N ARG A 309 -36.48 -12.12 -13.12
CA ARG A 309 -35.20 -11.43 -13.43
C ARG A 309 -35.16 -10.96 -14.88
N ILE A 310 -35.59 -11.79 -15.83
CA ILE A 310 -35.67 -11.37 -17.24
C ILE A 310 -36.61 -10.17 -17.37
N LYS A 311 -37.81 -10.23 -16.74
CA LYS A 311 -38.77 -9.12 -16.72
C LYS A 311 -38.12 -7.85 -16.14
N ASN A 312 -37.46 -7.95 -15.01
CA ASN A 312 -36.77 -6.83 -14.38
C ASN A 312 -35.66 -6.25 -15.26
N LEU A 313 -34.94 -7.08 -16.01
CA LEU A 313 -33.98 -6.64 -17.00
C LEU A 313 -34.65 -5.78 -18.07
N TYR A 314 -35.79 -6.23 -18.63
CA TYR A 314 -36.56 -5.47 -19.61
C TYR A 314 -37.06 -4.14 -19.03
N LEU A 315 -37.62 -4.16 -17.82
CA LEU A 315 -38.07 -2.97 -17.12
C LEU A 315 -36.90 -1.95 -16.94
N SER A 316 -35.73 -2.42 -16.61
CA SER A 316 -34.52 -1.56 -16.45
C SER A 316 -34.03 -0.95 -17.76
N GLU A 317 -34.34 -1.56 -18.89
CA GLU A 317 -33.99 -1.09 -20.24
C GLU A 317 -35.10 -0.21 -20.87
N GLY A 318 -36.15 0.07 -20.11
CA GLY A 318 -37.22 0.99 -20.52
C GLY A 318 -38.47 0.31 -21.09
N TYR A 319 -38.60 -1.00 -21.05
CA TYR A 319 -39.76 -1.76 -21.52
C TYR A 319 -40.76 -1.94 -20.40
N HIS A 320 -41.44 -0.90 -19.98
CA HIS A 320 -42.19 -0.86 -18.72
C HIS A 320 -43.46 -1.78 -18.71
N ASN A 321 -43.94 -2.23 -19.86
CA ASN A 321 -45.05 -3.19 -20.01
C ASN A 321 -44.55 -4.61 -20.33
N ALA A 322 -43.25 -4.88 -20.18
CA ALA A 322 -42.71 -6.19 -20.45
C ALA A 322 -43.29 -7.26 -19.54
N THR A 323 -43.70 -8.37 -20.12
CA THR A 323 -44.12 -9.57 -19.41
C THR A 323 -43.34 -10.77 -19.90
N VAL A 324 -43.08 -11.71 -19.01
CA VAL A 324 -42.36 -12.95 -19.30
C VAL A 324 -43.11 -14.09 -18.68
N ALA A 325 -43.43 -15.07 -19.53
CA ALA A 325 -44.01 -16.35 -19.09
C ALA A 325 -43.07 -17.49 -19.46
N SER A 326 -43.06 -18.56 -18.71
CA SER A 326 -42.20 -19.73 -18.99
C SER A 326 -43.07 -20.99 -19.12
N ALA A 327 -42.64 -21.90 -20.01
CA ALA A 327 -43.11 -23.25 -20.11
C ALA A 327 -41.93 -24.20 -20.25
N TYR A 328 -42.10 -25.44 -19.80
CA TYR A 328 -41.03 -26.44 -19.93
C TYR A 328 -41.59 -27.77 -20.39
N GLU A 329 -40.82 -28.49 -21.17
CA GLU A 329 -41.09 -29.79 -21.69
C GLU A 329 -39.97 -30.78 -21.36
N THR A 330 -40.31 -32.03 -21.08
CA THR A 330 -39.36 -33.07 -20.72
C THR A 330 -39.43 -34.21 -21.69
N GLU A 331 -38.34 -34.51 -22.38
CA GLU A 331 -38.16 -35.70 -23.20
C GLU A 331 -37.05 -36.62 -22.65
N GLU A 332 -36.78 -37.77 -23.30
CA GLU A 332 -35.77 -38.73 -22.81
C GLU A 332 -34.37 -38.13 -22.76
N ASP A 333 -33.98 -37.39 -23.80
CA ASP A 333 -32.61 -36.88 -23.98
C ASP A 333 -32.44 -35.37 -23.65
N TYR A 334 -33.50 -34.61 -23.57
CA TYR A 334 -33.43 -33.19 -23.28
C TYR A 334 -34.55 -32.67 -22.39
N PHE A 335 -34.30 -31.54 -21.79
CA PHE A 335 -35.23 -30.75 -21.00
C PHE A 335 -35.24 -29.34 -21.59
N SER A 336 -36.37 -28.88 -22.11
CA SER A 336 -36.46 -27.57 -22.72
C SER A 336 -37.26 -26.59 -21.84
N ILE A 337 -36.76 -25.35 -21.74
CA ILE A 337 -37.41 -24.23 -21.09
C ILE A 337 -37.60 -23.13 -22.13
N THR A 338 -38.85 -22.79 -22.39
CA THR A 338 -39.21 -21.69 -23.30
C THR A 338 -39.68 -20.50 -22.50
N PHE A 339 -39.00 -19.36 -22.66
CA PHE A 339 -39.43 -18.08 -22.11
C PHE A 339 -40.14 -17.28 -23.20
N PHE A 340 -41.44 -17.06 -23.03
CA PHE A 340 -42.23 -16.22 -23.92
C PHE A 340 -42.19 -14.80 -23.45
N ILE A 341 -41.59 -13.91 -24.24
CA ILE A 341 -41.32 -12.53 -23.86
C ILE A 341 -42.25 -11.62 -24.64
N PHE A 342 -43.02 -10.83 -23.97
CA PHE A 342 -43.72 -9.72 -24.57
C PHE A 342 -43.02 -8.44 -24.14
N GLU A 343 -42.23 -7.84 -25.05
CA GLU A 343 -41.37 -6.71 -24.71
C GLU A 343 -42.14 -5.42 -24.47
N GLY A 344 -43.24 -5.22 -25.20
CA GLY A 344 -43.95 -3.96 -25.22
C GLY A 344 -43.13 -2.83 -25.92
N GLU A 345 -43.58 -1.60 -25.78
CA GLU A 345 -42.87 -0.45 -26.32
C GLU A 345 -41.81 0.05 -25.38
N ARG A 346 -40.67 0.46 -25.92
CA ARG A 346 -39.57 1.04 -25.17
C ARG A 346 -39.81 2.51 -24.86
N VAL A 347 -39.81 2.88 -23.61
CA VAL A 347 -40.09 4.23 -23.12
C VAL A 347 -38.80 4.91 -22.72
N PHE A 348 -38.63 6.15 -23.15
CA PHE A 348 -37.49 6.99 -22.82
C PHE A 348 -37.90 8.14 -21.94
N LEU A 349 -37.05 8.49 -20.99
CA LEU A 349 -37.26 9.66 -20.18
C LEU A 349 -37.08 10.92 -21.03
N ARG A 350 -38.14 11.69 -21.21
CA ARG A 350 -38.18 12.94 -21.97
C ARG A 350 -37.63 14.07 -21.14
N ASP A 351 -38.24 14.32 -20.01
CA ASP A 351 -37.86 15.37 -19.06
C ASP A 351 -38.22 14.98 -17.63
N VAL A 352 -37.57 15.66 -16.70
CA VAL A 352 -37.90 15.60 -15.28
C VAL A 352 -38.16 17.02 -14.80
N SER A 353 -39.30 17.22 -14.17
CA SER A 353 -39.71 18.48 -13.56
C SER A 353 -40.03 18.31 -12.09
N PHE A 354 -40.02 19.40 -11.38
CA PHE A 354 -40.34 19.44 -9.96
C PHE A 354 -41.44 20.50 -9.73
N SER A 355 -42.25 20.29 -8.72
CA SER A 355 -43.23 21.27 -8.29
C SER A 355 -43.33 21.31 -6.77
N GLY A 356 -43.57 22.48 -6.21
CA GLY A 356 -43.57 22.71 -4.78
C GLY A 356 -42.21 22.95 -4.16
N ASN A 357 -41.14 22.99 -4.98
CA ASN A 357 -39.76 23.23 -4.59
C ASN A 357 -39.38 24.71 -4.64
N THR A 358 -38.63 25.20 -3.66
CA THR A 358 -37.94 26.51 -3.66
C THR A 358 -36.49 26.37 -4.14
N ILE A 359 -35.92 25.16 -4.09
CA ILE A 359 -34.56 24.84 -4.55
C ILE A 359 -34.56 24.73 -6.07
N SER A 360 -33.48 25.15 -6.71
CA SER A 360 -33.38 25.13 -8.19
C SER A 360 -33.51 23.70 -8.76
N GLU A 361 -34.21 23.58 -9.87
CA GLU A 361 -34.38 22.28 -10.54
C GLU A 361 -33.06 21.63 -10.94
N GLU A 362 -32.02 22.44 -11.32
CA GLU A 362 -30.71 21.92 -11.66
C GLU A 362 -30.07 21.20 -10.46
N ALA A 363 -30.23 21.75 -9.25
CA ALA A 363 -29.73 21.12 -8.04
C ALA A 363 -30.45 19.79 -7.80
N LEU A 364 -31.79 19.76 -7.88
CA LEU A 364 -32.60 18.57 -7.69
C LEU A 364 -32.34 17.51 -8.78
N LYS A 365 -32.18 17.91 -10.05
CA LYS A 365 -31.81 17.02 -11.14
C LYS A 365 -30.44 16.36 -10.93
N SER A 366 -29.51 17.04 -10.26
CA SER A 366 -28.18 16.48 -9.98
C SER A 366 -28.18 15.37 -8.92
N ILE A 367 -29.21 15.32 -8.08
CA ILE A 367 -29.33 14.35 -6.98
C ILE A 367 -29.95 13.04 -7.41
N ILE A 368 -30.91 13.09 -8.37
CA ILE A 368 -31.62 11.90 -8.84
C ILE A 368 -30.80 11.14 -9.88
N PRO A 369 -30.87 9.80 -9.94
CA PRO A 369 -30.13 8.99 -10.91
C PRO A 369 -30.70 9.05 -12.34
N PHE A 370 -31.85 9.71 -12.54
CA PHE A 370 -32.46 9.85 -13.85
C PHE A 370 -31.70 10.78 -14.78
N LYS A 371 -31.62 10.40 -16.05
CA LYS A 371 -31.02 11.22 -17.12
C LYS A 371 -31.96 11.29 -18.32
N GLU A 372 -32.25 12.49 -18.80
CA GLU A 372 -33.05 12.73 -19.98
C GLU A 372 -32.49 12.00 -21.21
N LYS A 373 -33.37 11.57 -22.10
CA LYS A 373 -33.07 10.79 -23.33
C LYS A 373 -32.47 9.40 -23.07
N LYS A 374 -32.57 8.89 -21.83
CA LYS A 374 -32.20 7.53 -21.46
C LYS A 374 -33.45 6.66 -21.30
N PRO A 375 -33.35 5.32 -21.39
CA PRO A 375 -34.45 4.43 -21.09
C PRO A 375 -34.99 4.71 -19.68
N PHE A 376 -36.31 4.68 -19.53
CA PHE A 376 -36.95 4.86 -18.25
C PHE A 376 -36.83 3.56 -17.43
N ASN A 377 -36.28 3.68 -16.22
CA ASN A 377 -36.22 2.56 -15.28
C ASN A 377 -37.07 2.87 -14.05
N ALA A 378 -38.19 2.17 -13.89
CA ALA A 378 -39.10 2.41 -12.79
C ALA A 378 -38.51 2.12 -11.40
N ALA A 379 -37.53 1.22 -11.29
CA ALA A 379 -36.85 0.91 -10.02
C ALA A 379 -36.09 2.11 -9.44
N LEU A 380 -35.71 3.08 -10.28
CA LEU A 380 -35.03 4.32 -9.82
C LEU A 380 -35.98 5.34 -9.20
N LEU A 381 -37.30 5.12 -9.23
CA LEU A 381 -38.25 6.10 -8.65
C LEU A 381 -38.12 6.20 -7.14
N ASP A 382 -38.09 5.07 -6.45
CA ASP A 382 -37.97 5.06 -4.99
C ASP A 382 -36.58 5.54 -4.54
N GLU A 383 -35.52 5.12 -5.24
CA GLU A 383 -34.16 5.65 -5.02
C GLU A 383 -34.12 7.18 -5.18
N SER A 384 -34.84 7.72 -6.16
CA SER A 384 -34.92 9.17 -6.38
C SER A 384 -35.68 9.87 -5.27
N LYS A 385 -36.79 9.32 -4.79
CA LYS A 385 -37.53 9.89 -3.64
C LYS A 385 -36.65 9.94 -2.40
N ASP A 386 -35.98 8.83 -2.08
CA ASP A 386 -35.10 8.77 -0.91
C ASP A 386 -33.93 9.75 -1.03
N ALA A 387 -33.32 9.85 -2.20
CA ALA A 387 -32.22 10.79 -2.46
C ALA A 387 -32.66 12.25 -2.28
N LEU A 388 -33.85 12.61 -2.78
CA LEU A 388 -34.43 13.93 -2.60
C LEU A 388 -34.72 14.22 -1.12
N ILE A 389 -35.33 13.31 -0.37
CA ILE A 389 -35.62 13.48 1.05
C ILE A 389 -34.33 13.64 1.85
N ILE A 390 -33.30 12.81 1.58
CA ILE A 390 -31.98 12.94 2.23
C ILE A 390 -31.36 14.31 1.95
N PHE A 391 -31.47 14.79 0.72
CA PHE A 391 -30.94 16.08 0.32
C PHE A 391 -31.66 17.24 1.03
N TYR A 392 -33.00 17.23 1.07
CA TYR A 392 -33.79 18.23 1.78
C TYR A 392 -33.52 18.21 3.29
N ASN A 393 -33.42 17.04 3.88
CA ASN A 393 -33.07 16.88 5.29
C ASN A 393 -31.68 17.46 5.59
N ALA A 394 -30.70 17.33 4.69
CA ALA A 394 -29.38 17.92 4.83
C ALA A 394 -29.41 19.46 4.76
N LEU A 395 -30.44 20.04 4.16
CA LEU A 395 -30.69 21.49 4.09
C LEU A 395 -31.63 22.00 5.21
N GLY A 396 -32.03 21.14 6.14
CA GLY A 396 -32.86 21.51 7.29
C GLY A 396 -34.35 21.37 7.06
N TYR A 397 -34.83 20.88 5.93
CA TYR A 397 -36.25 20.64 5.67
C TYR A 397 -36.62 19.24 6.19
N LEU A 398 -36.78 19.10 7.51
CA LEU A 398 -36.93 17.79 8.15
C LEU A 398 -38.31 17.12 7.89
N GLN A 399 -39.30 17.91 7.45
CA GLN A 399 -40.64 17.44 7.10
C GLN A 399 -40.84 17.32 5.59
N ALA A 400 -39.71 17.43 4.83
CA ALA A 400 -39.79 17.29 3.37
C ALA A 400 -40.24 15.89 2.97
N GLU A 401 -41.20 15.83 2.06
CA GLU A 401 -41.74 14.60 1.48
C GLU A 401 -41.93 14.76 -0.02
N VAL A 402 -41.81 13.67 -0.74
CA VAL A 402 -42.25 13.57 -2.13
C VAL A 402 -43.66 13.00 -2.10
N SER A 403 -44.66 13.90 -2.15
CA SER A 403 -46.08 13.52 -2.00
C SER A 403 -46.58 12.69 -3.15
N GLU A 404 -46.10 12.94 -4.37
CA GLU A 404 -46.53 12.22 -5.57
C GLU A 404 -45.45 12.24 -6.64
N VAL A 405 -45.35 11.20 -7.45
CA VAL A 405 -44.60 11.23 -8.70
C VAL A 405 -45.54 11.02 -9.86
N LYS A 406 -45.83 12.09 -10.61
CA LYS A 406 -46.67 12.03 -11.79
C LYS A 406 -45.88 11.57 -13.00
N THR A 407 -46.43 10.64 -13.74
CA THR A 407 -45.86 10.12 -14.97
C THR A 407 -46.83 10.45 -16.12
N VAL A 408 -46.31 11.09 -17.17
CA VAL A 408 -47.09 11.40 -18.37
C VAL A 408 -46.40 10.74 -19.55
N LEU A 409 -47.08 9.78 -20.14
CA LEU A 409 -46.64 9.14 -21.39
C LEU A 409 -47.09 9.96 -22.58
N HIS A 410 -46.22 10.26 -23.50
CA HIS A 410 -46.45 11.03 -24.73
C HIS A 410 -46.46 10.06 -25.95
N ASP A 411 -47.51 10.14 -26.77
CA ASP A 411 -47.68 9.23 -27.92
C ASP A 411 -46.64 9.56 -29.06
N ASP A 412 -46.04 10.77 -29.04
CA ASP A 412 -45.06 11.23 -29.99
C ASP A 412 -43.64 10.80 -29.65
N ASN A 413 -43.24 9.61 -29.89
CA ASN A 413 -41.91 9.01 -29.66
C ASN A 413 -41.72 8.21 -28.34
N ASN A 414 -42.76 7.67 -27.74
CA ASN A 414 -42.67 6.88 -26.51
C ASN A 414 -41.89 7.60 -25.39
N GLY A 415 -42.07 8.90 -25.29
CA GLY A 415 -41.41 9.74 -24.29
C GLY A 415 -42.24 9.77 -23.00
N LEU A 416 -41.59 9.59 -21.85
CA LEU A 416 -42.17 9.69 -20.52
C LEU A 416 -41.62 10.89 -19.81
N SER A 417 -42.54 11.76 -19.35
CA SER A 417 -42.17 12.90 -18.46
C SER A 417 -42.47 12.52 -17.01
N LEU A 418 -41.56 12.88 -16.12
CA LEU A 418 -41.69 12.72 -14.68
C LEU A 418 -41.85 14.07 -14.02
N GLN A 419 -42.82 14.15 -13.10
CA GLN A 419 -42.97 15.32 -12.22
C GLN A 419 -42.98 14.85 -10.77
N PHE A 420 -41.96 15.26 -10.02
CA PHE A 420 -41.90 15.03 -8.58
C PHE A 420 -42.63 16.20 -7.89
N VAL A 421 -43.70 15.87 -7.16
CA VAL A 421 -44.44 16.85 -6.34
C VAL A 421 -43.84 16.82 -4.96
N ILE A 422 -43.18 17.90 -4.58
CA ILE A 422 -42.46 18.02 -3.31
C ILE A 422 -43.23 18.91 -2.37
N ASN A 423 -43.39 18.47 -1.15
CA ASN A 423 -43.78 19.32 -0.04
C ASN A 423 -42.57 19.51 0.83
N GLU A 424 -41.92 20.67 0.75
CA GLU A 424 -40.64 20.93 1.47
C GLU A 424 -40.88 21.10 2.97
N GLY A 425 -42.07 21.47 3.37
CA GLY A 425 -42.31 21.90 4.75
C GLY A 425 -41.57 23.18 5.12
N ARG A 426 -41.39 23.40 6.39
CA ARG A 426 -40.63 24.55 6.90
C ARG A 426 -39.18 24.14 7.14
N GLN A 427 -38.26 25.05 6.79
CA GLN A 427 -36.84 24.86 7.06
C GLN A 427 -36.53 25.05 8.55
N THR A 428 -36.01 24.03 9.18
CA THR A 428 -35.57 24.05 10.57
C THR A 428 -34.19 24.68 10.64
N MET A 429 -34.09 25.73 11.50
CA MET A 429 -32.86 26.48 11.72
C MET A 429 -32.26 26.19 13.10
N ILE A 430 -30.94 26.08 13.21
CA ILE A 430 -30.26 26.00 14.51
C ILE A 430 -30.36 27.39 15.17
N LYS A 431 -31.20 27.51 16.19
CA LYS A 431 -31.42 28.81 16.86
C LYS A 431 -30.37 29.13 17.90
N SER A 432 -29.96 28.12 18.66
CA SER A 432 -28.89 28.24 19.62
C SER A 432 -28.28 26.90 19.98
N PHE A 433 -27.08 26.92 20.51
CA PHE A 433 -26.49 25.76 21.13
C PHE A 433 -25.91 26.10 22.51
N ARG A 434 -26.17 25.21 23.45
CA ARG A 434 -25.68 25.27 24.81
C ARG A 434 -24.61 24.23 25.03
N ILE A 435 -23.57 24.61 25.80
CA ILE A 435 -22.48 23.69 26.21
C ILE A 435 -22.53 23.65 27.74
N SER A 436 -22.58 22.45 28.28
CA SER A 436 -22.67 22.22 29.71
C SER A 436 -21.78 21.06 30.16
N GLY A 437 -21.36 21.10 31.43
CA GLY A 437 -20.60 20.04 32.07
C GLY A 437 -19.09 20.09 31.87
N ASN A 438 -18.60 21.01 31.01
CA ASN A 438 -17.19 21.31 30.91
C ASN A 438 -16.69 22.11 32.11
N ARG A 439 -15.55 21.76 32.66
CA ARG A 439 -14.91 22.42 33.80
C ARG A 439 -13.50 22.86 33.48
N ASP A 440 -12.72 21.98 32.84
CA ASP A 440 -11.29 22.16 32.61
C ASP A 440 -11.00 22.76 31.22
N ILE A 441 -11.87 22.51 30.21
CA ILE A 441 -11.74 23.10 28.89
C ILE A 441 -12.70 24.28 28.74
N ARG A 442 -12.16 25.42 28.31
CA ARG A 442 -12.90 26.68 28.21
C ARG A 442 -13.99 26.58 27.14
N ASN A 443 -15.13 27.22 27.40
CA ASN A 443 -16.24 27.31 26.43
C ASN A 443 -15.81 27.90 25.09
N SER A 444 -14.86 28.83 25.06
CA SER A 444 -14.29 29.38 23.81
C SER A 444 -13.66 28.32 22.96
N ASP A 445 -12.80 27.46 23.54
CA ASP A 445 -12.08 26.38 22.83
C ASP A 445 -13.07 25.35 22.27
N ILE A 446 -14.16 25.07 23.02
CA ILE A 446 -15.21 24.14 22.59
C ILE A 446 -16.04 24.76 21.45
N ARG A 447 -16.40 26.04 21.55
CA ARG A 447 -17.11 26.78 20.48
C ARG A 447 -16.29 26.80 19.18
N ASP A 448 -14.99 27.05 19.29
CA ASP A 448 -14.08 27.02 18.12
C ASP A 448 -14.02 25.61 17.50
N ALA A 449 -14.04 24.57 18.32
CA ALA A 449 -14.05 23.18 17.83
C ALA A 449 -15.40 22.80 17.20
N LEU A 450 -16.52 23.31 17.70
CA LEU A 450 -17.86 23.06 17.14
C LEU A 450 -17.94 23.43 15.67
N ARG A 451 -17.40 24.63 15.29
CA ARG A 451 -17.51 25.17 13.93
C ARG A 451 -18.96 25.26 13.41
N LEU A 452 -19.93 25.33 14.33
CA LEU A 452 -21.32 25.59 14.04
C LEU A 452 -21.63 27.05 14.33
N LYS A 453 -22.57 27.61 13.59
CA LYS A 453 -23.11 28.97 13.80
C LYS A 453 -24.59 28.87 14.14
N GLU A 454 -25.10 29.88 14.77
CA GLU A 454 -26.53 30.09 14.96
C GLU A 454 -27.14 30.60 13.65
N ASP A 455 -28.44 30.43 13.49
CA ASP A 455 -29.22 30.82 12.32
C ASP A 455 -28.74 30.20 10.99
N ILE A 456 -28.23 28.94 11.04
CA ILE A 456 -27.95 28.09 9.86
C ILE A 456 -28.94 26.94 9.81
N PRO A 457 -29.19 26.35 8.63
CA PRO A 457 -30.03 25.16 8.51
C PRO A 457 -29.57 24.00 9.39
N TYR A 458 -30.55 23.31 9.97
CA TYR A 458 -30.30 22.09 10.77
C TYR A 458 -29.79 20.97 9.86
N ASN A 459 -28.58 20.49 10.12
CA ASN A 459 -28.01 19.34 9.41
C ASN A 459 -27.47 18.34 10.45
N ILE A 460 -28.05 17.16 10.49
CA ILE A 460 -27.67 16.09 11.43
C ILE A 460 -26.21 15.63 11.26
N ILE A 461 -25.66 15.71 10.03
CA ILE A 461 -24.27 15.34 9.74
C ILE A 461 -23.34 16.36 10.38
N ASP A 462 -23.60 17.67 10.18
CA ASP A 462 -22.78 18.74 10.76
C ASP A 462 -22.79 18.72 12.29
N ILE A 463 -23.95 18.42 12.89
CA ILE A 463 -24.13 18.28 14.34
C ILE A 463 -23.33 17.08 14.88
N ARG A 464 -23.38 15.95 14.19
CA ARG A 464 -22.60 14.76 14.53
C ARG A 464 -21.10 15.02 14.39
N ASP A 465 -20.69 15.66 13.32
CA ASP A 465 -19.30 16.03 13.10
C ASP A 465 -18.80 17.04 14.14
N ALA A 466 -19.65 17.98 14.55
CA ALA A 466 -19.34 18.88 15.64
C ALA A 466 -19.08 18.12 16.95
N ARG A 467 -19.91 17.12 17.27
CA ARG A 467 -19.68 16.25 18.42
C ARG A 467 -18.33 15.52 18.33
N TYR A 468 -17.96 15.00 17.15
CA TYR A 468 -16.66 14.36 16.96
C TYR A 468 -15.49 15.34 17.08
N ARG A 469 -15.65 16.59 16.62
CA ARG A 469 -14.62 17.62 16.79
C ARG A 469 -14.40 17.97 18.27
N ILE A 470 -15.47 18.09 19.06
CA ILE A 470 -15.36 18.27 20.52
C ILE A 470 -14.66 17.05 21.14
N GLN A 471 -15.08 15.82 20.79
CA GLN A 471 -14.44 14.61 21.32
C GLN A 471 -12.95 14.60 21.01
N SER A 472 -12.55 15.01 19.78
CA SER A 472 -11.15 15.12 19.38
C SER A 472 -10.39 16.17 20.18
N LEU A 473 -11.01 17.32 20.46
CA LEU A 473 -10.43 18.36 21.32
C LEU A 473 -10.12 17.79 22.70
N TYR A 474 -11.08 17.10 23.32
CA TYR A 474 -10.91 16.46 24.62
C TYR A 474 -9.83 15.38 24.60
N ASN A 475 -9.82 14.51 23.59
CA ASN A 475 -8.82 13.48 23.43
C ASN A 475 -7.40 14.05 23.24
N ASN A 476 -7.27 15.18 22.56
CA ASN A 476 -5.99 15.87 22.38
C ASN A 476 -5.51 16.62 23.64
N ARG A 477 -6.42 16.92 24.57
CA ARG A 477 -6.13 17.54 25.86
C ARG A 477 -5.98 16.50 27.00
N GLY A 478 -6.03 15.20 26.67
CA GLY A 478 -5.83 14.11 27.64
C GLY A 478 -7.11 13.50 28.21
N TYR A 479 -8.26 13.98 27.87
CA TYR A 479 -9.54 13.47 28.40
C TYR A 479 -10.09 12.35 27.53
N MET A 480 -9.44 11.20 27.49
CA MET A 480 -9.84 10.06 26.66
C MET A 480 -11.18 9.42 27.00
N ASP A 481 -11.58 9.53 28.27
CA ASP A 481 -12.82 8.97 28.74
C ASP A 481 -13.94 10.05 28.78
N ALA A 482 -13.69 11.22 28.22
CA ALA A 482 -14.72 12.26 28.05
C ALA A 482 -15.86 11.73 27.20
N ARG A 483 -17.08 12.03 27.62
CA ARG A 483 -18.31 11.70 26.90
C ARG A 483 -18.99 12.98 26.48
N ILE A 484 -19.32 13.05 25.20
CA ILE A 484 -20.03 14.17 24.61
C ILE A 484 -21.35 13.61 24.06
N GLU A 485 -22.44 14.06 24.63
CA GLU A 485 -23.77 13.76 24.18
C GLU A 485 -24.38 15.04 23.61
N VAL A 486 -25.13 14.89 22.51
CA VAL A 486 -25.87 16.01 21.92
C VAL A 486 -27.34 15.67 21.90
N GLN A 487 -28.13 16.53 22.46
CA GLN A 487 -29.58 16.45 22.40
C GLN A 487 -30.08 17.61 21.56
N SER A 488 -30.91 17.32 20.57
CA SER A 488 -31.59 18.33 19.76
C SER A 488 -33.08 18.37 20.11
N THR A 489 -33.56 19.54 20.46
CA THR A 489 -34.98 19.81 20.68
C THR A 489 -35.46 20.76 19.60
N ILE A 490 -36.49 20.34 18.85
CA ILE A 490 -37.04 21.12 17.75
C ILE A 490 -38.43 21.60 18.16
N TYR A 491 -38.62 22.91 18.11
CA TYR A 491 -39.91 23.55 18.39
C TYR A 491 -40.11 24.73 17.42
N ASP A 492 -41.23 24.72 16.71
CA ASP A 492 -41.63 25.77 15.75
C ASP A 492 -40.51 26.08 14.73
N ASP A 493 -40.00 25.01 14.08
CA ASP A 493 -38.92 25.04 13.08
C ASP A 493 -37.58 25.64 13.59
N LYS A 494 -37.40 25.68 14.91
CA LYS A 494 -36.16 26.11 15.56
C LYS A 494 -35.55 24.94 16.31
N ALA A 495 -34.31 24.62 16.01
CA ALA A 495 -33.53 23.59 16.70
C ALA A 495 -32.69 24.23 17.81
N PHE A 496 -32.78 23.68 18.99
CA PHE A 496 -31.94 24.01 20.15
C PHE A 496 -31.04 22.81 20.43
N LEU A 497 -29.74 23.02 20.44
CA LEU A 497 -28.76 21.93 20.61
C LEU A 497 -28.14 22.01 21.99
N ASP A 498 -28.21 20.96 22.77
CA ASP A 498 -27.55 20.83 24.05
C ASP A 498 -26.39 19.86 23.96
N TYR A 499 -25.16 20.35 24.05
CA TYR A 499 -23.94 19.55 24.15
C TYR A 499 -23.60 19.33 25.63
N MET A 500 -23.91 18.15 26.13
CA MET A 500 -23.63 17.71 27.48
C MET A 500 -22.28 16.98 27.53
N ILE A 501 -21.38 17.49 28.32
CA ILE A 501 -20.02 17.01 28.42
C ILE A 501 -19.78 16.42 29.81
N THR A 502 -19.28 15.21 29.84
CA THR A 502 -18.75 14.59 31.04
C THR A 502 -17.25 14.39 30.83
N GLU A 503 -16.42 15.28 31.40
CA GLU A 503 -14.99 15.32 31.11
C GLU A 503 -14.25 14.11 31.64
N ASN A 504 -14.66 13.58 32.80
CA ASN A 504 -13.92 12.60 33.59
C ASN A 504 -12.52 13.12 33.99
N ARG A 505 -11.61 12.21 34.38
CA ARG A 505 -10.25 12.58 34.77
C ARG A 505 -9.32 12.57 33.56
N PRO A 506 -8.32 13.45 33.49
CA PRO A 506 -7.31 13.40 32.46
C PRO A 506 -6.55 12.08 32.51
N SER A 507 -6.22 11.55 31.34
CA SER A 507 -5.47 10.31 31.18
C SER A 507 -3.99 10.61 31.04
N VAL A 508 -3.17 9.77 31.66
CA VAL A 508 -1.70 9.81 31.56
C VAL A 508 -1.22 8.55 30.82
N VAL A 509 -0.22 8.72 30.01
CA VAL A 509 0.42 7.60 29.30
C VAL A 509 1.11 6.68 30.32
N GLY A 510 0.65 5.46 30.41
CA GLY A 510 1.26 4.43 31.23
C GLY A 510 2.48 3.83 30.56
N LYS A 511 2.65 2.51 30.66
CA LYS A 511 3.75 1.80 29.98
C LYS A 511 3.49 1.67 28.48
N ILE A 512 4.56 1.89 27.69
CA ILE A 512 4.54 1.70 26.24
C ILE A 512 5.14 0.32 25.93
N ILE A 513 4.28 -0.59 25.49
CA ILE A 513 4.60 -1.98 25.16
C ILE A 513 4.69 -2.12 23.66
N ILE A 514 5.84 -2.55 23.15
CA ILE A 514 6.08 -2.78 21.71
C ILE A 514 6.14 -4.28 21.47
N ARG A 515 5.40 -4.77 20.46
CA ARG A 515 5.44 -6.17 20.04
C ARG A 515 5.45 -6.32 18.53
N GLY A 516 5.95 -7.46 18.03
CA GLY A 516 5.97 -7.79 16.60
C GLY A 516 7.19 -7.26 15.85
N ASN A 517 8.10 -6.57 16.52
CA ASN A 517 9.39 -6.15 16.00
C ASN A 517 10.41 -7.30 16.09
N VAL A 518 10.36 -8.22 15.11
CA VAL A 518 11.21 -9.43 15.10
C VAL A 518 12.67 -9.10 14.78
N LYS A 519 12.88 -8.22 13.82
CA LYS A 519 14.21 -7.81 13.32
C LYS A 519 14.59 -6.40 13.75
N THR A 520 13.62 -5.50 13.78
CA THR A 520 13.85 -4.09 14.12
C THR A 520 14.11 -3.93 15.62
N LYS A 521 15.18 -3.27 15.97
CA LYS A 521 15.53 -3.03 17.37
C LYS A 521 14.54 -2.07 18.04
N ASP A 522 14.17 -2.34 19.30
CA ASP A 522 13.27 -1.49 20.10
C ASP A 522 13.69 -0.01 20.08
N LYS A 523 15.00 0.25 20.18
CA LYS A 523 15.57 1.61 20.12
C LYS A 523 15.13 2.37 18.87
N ILE A 524 14.98 1.68 17.72
CA ILE A 524 14.58 2.31 16.46
C ILE A 524 13.11 2.73 16.50
N ILE A 525 12.27 1.95 17.18
CA ILE A 525 10.84 2.22 17.34
C ILE A 525 10.64 3.32 18.38
N ARG A 526 11.26 3.16 19.56
CA ARG A 526 11.11 4.12 20.67
C ARG A 526 11.52 5.54 20.32
N ARG A 527 12.55 5.73 19.50
CA ARG A 527 12.98 7.06 19.05
C ARG A 527 11.98 7.79 18.15
N GLU A 528 11.02 7.07 17.57
CA GLU A 528 9.95 7.63 16.73
C GLU A 528 8.69 7.96 17.51
N LEU A 529 8.62 7.60 18.80
CA LEU A 529 7.51 7.97 19.66
C LEU A 529 7.52 9.47 19.91
N THR A 530 6.35 10.08 19.78
CA THR A 530 6.09 11.49 20.12
C THR A 530 5.37 11.62 21.46
N VAL A 531 5.18 10.50 22.15
CA VAL A 531 4.58 10.39 23.47
C VAL A 531 5.55 9.68 24.39
N ALA A 532 5.64 10.12 25.64
CA ALA A 532 6.45 9.48 26.68
C ALA A 532 5.61 8.95 27.83
N GLU A 533 6.14 7.93 28.53
CA GLU A 533 5.52 7.39 29.76
C GLU A 533 5.47 8.49 30.83
N GLY A 534 4.32 8.66 31.48
CA GLY A 534 4.08 9.68 32.50
C GLY A 534 3.54 11.00 31.96
N GLU A 535 3.54 11.25 30.67
CA GLU A 535 2.97 12.46 30.06
C GLU A 535 1.45 12.41 29.96
N THR A 536 0.81 13.59 29.91
CA THR A 536 -0.61 13.67 29.60
C THR A 536 -0.88 13.08 28.22
N TYR A 537 -1.89 12.22 28.14
CA TYR A 537 -2.25 11.58 26.89
C TYR A 537 -2.70 12.62 25.86
N ASN A 538 -2.16 12.52 24.65
CA ASN A 538 -2.54 13.35 23.51
C ASN A 538 -2.77 12.45 22.30
N TYR A 539 -4.01 12.35 21.83
CA TYR A 539 -4.36 11.48 20.72
C TYR A 539 -3.70 11.90 19.40
N GLY A 540 -3.55 13.22 19.18
CA GLY A 540 -2.82 13.74 18.01
C GLY A 540 -1.37 13.25 17.98
N GLU A 541 -0.69 13.23 19.12
CA GLU A 541 0.68 12.72 19.22
C GLU A 541 0.75 11.20 19.03
N VAL A 542 -0.27 10.47 19.44
CA VAL A 542 -0.34 9.02 19.14
C VAL A 542 -0.48 8.78 17.64
N LEU A 543 -1.28 9.57 16.95
CA LEU A 543 -1.37 9.51 15.48
C LEU A 543 -0.04 9.92 14.82
N ASN A 544 0.62 10.96 15.29
CA ASN A 544 1.95 11.36 14.84
C ASN A 544 2.96 10.23 15.02
N THR A 545 2.95 9.55 16.16
CA THR A 545 3.77 8.35 16.42
C THR A 545 3.52 7.27 15.36
N ARG A 546 2.25 6.94 15.11
CA ARG A 546 1.89 5.95 14.09
C ARG A 546 2.41 6.33 12.70
N ASP A 547 2.22 7.57 12.31
CA ASP A 547 2.63 8.07 11.00
C ASP A 547 4.16 8.13 10.86
N ARG A 548 4.89 8.44 11.94
CA ARG A 548 6.36 8.37 11.96
C ARG A 548 6.86 6.94 11.82
N LEU A 549 6.21 5.98 12.48
CA LEU A 549 6.54 4.56 12.35
C LEU A 549 6.28 4.05 10.92
N TYR A 550 5.17 4.45 10.29
CA TYR A 550 4.90 4.12 8.88
C TYR A 550 5.94 4.72 7.93
N ARG A 551 6.36 5.97 8.17
CA ARG A 551 7.39 6.65 7.35
C ARG A 551 8.76 5.99 7.40
N LEU A 552 9.07 5.15 8.39
CA LEU A 552 10.27 4.33 8.36
C LEU A 552 10.29 3.34 7.19
N GLY A 553 9.12 2.96 6.64
CA GLY A 553 8.98 1.98 5.57
C GLY A 553 9.35 0.55 5.98
N LEU A 554 9.43 0.29 7.28
CA LEU A 554 9.80 -1.01 7.86
C LEU A 554 8.60 -1.86 8.22
N PHE A 555 7.41 -1.26 8.33
CA PHE A 555 6.21 -1.91 8.83
C PHE A 555 5.09 -1.85 7.80
N SER A 556 4.45 -2.99 7.54
CA SER A 556 3.24 -3.09 6.73
C SER A 556 1.97 -2.77 7.52
N GLU A 557 2.06 -2.90 8.86
CA GLU A 557 0.96 -2.57 9.76
C GLU A 557 1.54 -1.99 11.07
N VAL A 558 0.95 -0.88 11.51
CA VAL A 558 1.21 -0.25 12.81
C VAL A 558 -0.12 -0.03 13.49
N LYS A 559 -0.39 -0.79 14.54
CA LYS A 559 -1.60 -0.66 15.34
C LYS A 559 -1.23 -0.19 16.73
N ILE A 560 -1.89 0.86 17.21
CA ILE A 560 -1.69 1.39 18.55
C ILE A 560 -3.01 1.22 19.32
N ASP A 561 -3.01 0.33 20.29
CA ASP A 561 -4.15 0.06 21.15
C ASP A 561 -3.90 0.65 22.55
N ILE A 562 -4.93 1.24 23.11
CA ILE A 562 -4.91 1.74 24.47
C ILE A 562 -5.50 0.69 25.39
N ILE A 563 -4.73 0.32 26.40
CA ILE A 563 -5.13 -0.66 27.39
C ILE A 563 -5.71 0.06 28.58
N LYS A 564 -7.02 -0.12 28.81
CA LYS A 564 -7.68 0.40 29.99
C LYS A 564 -7.28 -0.43 31.21
N PRO A 565 -7.03 0.18 32.38
CA PRO A 565 -6.75 -0.56 33.59
C PRO A 565 -8.02 -1.28 34.10
N ASP A 566 -7.83 -2.47 34.67
CA ASP A 566 -8.93 -3.27 35.23
C ASP A 566 -9.51 -2.68 36.52
N ASN A 567 -8.78 -1.78 37.21
CA ASN A 567 -9.17 -1.16 38.48
C ASN A 567 -9.58 0.29 38.32
N LYS A 568 -10.69 0.69 38.97
CA LYS A 568 -11.22 2.06 38.99
C LYS A 568 -10.24 3.09 39.61
N GLU A 569 -9.38 2.67 40.56
CA GLU A 569 -8.40 3.56 41.20
C GLU A 569 -7.31 4.08 40.24
N ASN A 570 -6.96 3.30 39.23
CA ASN A 570 -5.97 3.64 38.18
C ASN A 570 -6.61 4.06 36.85
N ALA A 571 -7.86 4.50 36.86
CA ALA A 571 -8.60 4.81 35.64
C ALA A 571 -7.94 5.88 34.75
N GLY A 572 -7.13 6.78 35.35
CA GLY A 572 -6.39 7.79 34.61
C GLY A 572 -5.12 7.30 33.89
N ILE A 573 -4.54 6.17 34.25
CA ILE A 573 -3.30 5.67 33.62
C ILE A 573 -3.66 4.71 32.50
N LYS A 574 -3.23 5.00 31.28
CA LYS A 574 -3.51 4.23 30.05
C LYS A 574 -2.23 3.63 29.52
N ASP A 575 -2.06 2.33 29.58
CA ASP A 575 -0.95 1.65 28.92
C ASP A 575 -1.16 1.62 27.42
N MET A 576 -0.09 1.81 26.63
CA MET A 576 -0.13 1.83 25.17
C MET A 576 0.51 0.56 24.63
N LEU A 577 -0.20 -0.18 23.77
CA LEU A 577 0.31 -1.35 23.07
C LEU A 577 0.51 -1.03 21.59
N ILE A 578 1.76 -0.98 21.17
CA ILE A 578 2.15 -0.80 19.77
C ILE A 578 2.39 -2.18 19.17
N THR A 579 1.49 -2.61 18.30
CA THR A 579 1.61 -3.87 17.55
C THR A 579 2.11 -3.57 16.15
N LEU A 580 3.22 -4.19 15.78
CA LEU A 580 3.92 -3.98 14.53
C LEU A 580 3.92 -5.26 13.70
N LYS A 581 3.78 -5.12 12.38
CA LYS A 581 4.01 -6.19 11.41
C LYS A 581 5.08 -5.72 10.44
N GLU A 582 6.25 -6.36 10.50
CA GLU A 582 7.38 -5.97 9.65
C GLU A 582 7.12 -6.29 8.16
N SER A 583 7.52 -5.35 7.30
CA SER A 583 7.51 -5.51 5.85
C SER A 583 8.66 -6.40 5.36
N ALA A 584 8.60 -6.89 4.14
CA ALA A 584 9.73 -7.50 3.48
C ALA A 584 10.90 -6.51 3.40
N GLN A 585 12.09 -6.94 3.83
CA GLN A 585 13.26 -6.06 3.88
C GLN A 585 13.98 -5.94 2.53
N GLY A 586 13.86 -6.94 1.68
CA GLY A 586 14.43 -6.95 0.33
C GLY A 586 13.39 -6.57 -0.72
N SER A 587 13.77 -5.73 -1.69
CA SER A 587 13.00 -5.48 -2.91
C SER A 587 13.90 -5.61 -4.13
N VAL A 588 13.31 -6.03 -5.24
CA VAL A 588 13.91 -6.09 -6.56
C VAL A 588 13.05 -5.24 -7.47
N GLU A 589 13.65 -4.23 -8.08
CA GLU A 589 13.00 -3.36 -9.05
C GLU A 589 13.68 -3.55 -10.40
N MET A 590 12.91 -3.68 -11.47
CA MET A 590 13.41 -3.84 -12.83
C MET A 590 12.75 -2.79 -13.72
N SER A 591 13.52 -2.16 -14.59
CA SER A 591 12.97 -1.27 -15.60
C SER A 591 13.54 -1.60 -16.96
N LEU A 592 12.71 -1.34 -17.98
CA LEU A 592 13.08 -1.45 -19.39
C LEU A 592 12.66 -0.16 -20.10
N GLY A 593 13.47 0.27 -21.03
CA GLY A 593 13.21 1.45 -21.85
C GLY A 593 13.93 1.39 -23.17
N TYR A 594 13.58 2.35 -24.01
CA TYR A 594 14.23 2.54 -25.30
C TYR A 594 14.33 4.05 -25.60
N SER A 595 15.41 4.47 -26.18
CA SER A 595 15.53 5.82 -26.77
C SER A 595 16.32 5.76 -28.07
N ASP A 596 16.24 6.80 -28.85
CA ASP A 596 16.97 6.99 -30.10
C ASP A 596 18.50 6.95 -29.89
N TYR A 597 19.00 7.48 -28.79
CA TYR A 597 20.43 7.51 -28.44
C TYR A 597 20.91 6.25 -27.71
N GLU A 598 20.28 5.97 -26.55
CA GLU A 598 20.70 4.85 -25.67
C GLU A 598 20.28 3.46 -26.18
N LYS A 599 19.41 3.41 -27.21
CA LYS A 599 18.76 2.19 -27.72
C LYS A 599 17.99 1.48 -26.61
N PHE A 600 18.10 0.16 -26.48
CA PHE A 600 17.50 -0.57 -25.36
C PHE A 600 18.26 -0.29 -24.07
N ARG A 601 17.52 0.01 -23.02
CA ARG A 601 18.00 0.21 -21.68
C ARG A 601 17.32 -0.73 -20.72
N GLY A 602 18.10 -1.44 -19.92
CA GLY A 602 17.63 -2.27 -18.80
C GLY A 602 18.27 -1.84 -17.50
N SER A 603 17.50 -1.82 -16.42
CA SER A 603 18.07 -1.64 -15.10
C SER A 603 17.49 -2.65 -14.10
N ILE A 604 18.31 -3.04 -13.15
CA ILE A 604 17.93 -3.88 -12.00
C ILE A 604 18.45 -3.20 -10.75
N GLU A 605 17.56 -2.98 -9.80
CA GLU A 605 17.90 -2.51 -8.46
C GLU A 605 17.54 -3.56 -7.42
N LEU A 606 18.52 -3.95 -6.63
CA LEU A 606 18.38 -4.81 -5.46
C LEU A 606 18.53 -3.94 -4.23
N ARG A 607 17.47 -3.79 -3.44
CA ARG A 607 17.48 -2.97 -2.23
C ARG A 607 17.24 -3.84 -1.01
N TYR A 608 18.04 -3.64 0.02
CA TYR A 608 17.85 -4.26 1.32
C TYR A 608 17.76 -3.19 2.39
N ARG A 609 16.66 -3.20 3.15
CA ARG A 609 16.35 -2.24 4.21
C ARG A 609 16.58 -2.86 5.57
N ASN A 610 16.82 -2.03 6.58
CA ASN A 610 16.91 -2.43 7.99
C ASN A 610 18.09 -3.37 8.32
N ILE A 611 19.27 -3.08 7.76
CA ILE A 611 20.49 -3.82 8.05
C ILE A 611 20.75 -3.83 9.55
N GLY A 612 20.88 -5.04 10.13
CA GLY A 612 21.13 -5.24 11.56
C GLY A 612 19.99 -4.79 12.48
N GLY A 613 18.82 -4.41 11.94
CA GLY A 613 17.68 -3.89 12.70
C GLY A 613 17.77 -2.40 13.02
N TYR A 614 18.69 -1.65 12.39
CA TYR A 614 18.97 -0.24 12.66
C TYR A 614 18.38 0.75 11.64
N ASN A 615 17.48 0.30 10.75
CA ASN A 615 16.91 1.09 9.64
C ASN A 615 17.95 1.54 8.60
N ARG A 616 19.13 0.94 8.58
CA ARG A 616 20.14 1.19 7.56
C ARG A 616 19.75 0.51 6.27
N GLN A 617 20.12 1.11 5.14
CA GLN A 617 19.73 0.60 3.82
C GLN A 617 20.97 0.43 2.95
N ALA A 618 20.95 -0.61 2.12
CA ALA A 618 21.88 -0.77 1.02
C ALA A 618 21.11 -1.05 -0.26
N ALA A 619 21.58 -0.51 -1.38
CA ALA A 619 21.05 -0.78 -2.69
C ALA A 619 22.18 -1.06 -3.66
N PHE A 620 21.99 -2.05 -4.51
CA PHE A 620 22.87 -2.29 -5.67
C PHE A 620 22.04 -2.10 -6.93
N ARG A 621 22.47 -1.19 -7.77
CA ARG A 621 21.83 -0.89 -9.06
C ARG A 621 22.78 -1.17 -10.19
N THR A 622 22.28 -1.81 -11.22
CA THR A 622 22.96 -1.92 -12.52
C THR A 622 22.05 -1.35 -13.59
N GLU A 623 22.64 -0.56 -14.48
CA GLU A 623 21.99 -0.03 -15.66
C GLU A 623 22.87 -0.29 -16.86
N ILE A 624 22.28 -0.83 -17.92
CA ILE A 624 22.99 -1.20 -19.15
C ILE A 624 22.16 -0.70 -20.34
N ASN A 625 22.83 0.02 -21.22
CA ASN A 625 22.30 0.49 -22.49
C ASN A 625 23.37 0.42 -23.59
N ALA A 626 23.07 0.91 -24.79
CA ALA A 626 24.03 0.80 -25.90
C ALA A 626 25.26 1.70 -25.75
N VAL A 627 25.22 2.72 -24.90
CA VAL A 627 26.29 3.72 -24.77
C VAL A 627 26.92 3.73 -23.37
N GLU A 628 26.27 3.11 -22.39
CA GLU A 628 26.71 3.14 -20.99
C GLU A 628 26.43 1.83 -20.26
N GLU A 629 27.37 1.40 -19.44
CA GLU A 629 27.19 0.36 -18.40
C GLU A 629 27.52 0.98 -17.05
N LYS A 630 26.56 0.95 -16.12
CA LYS A 630 26.72 1.57 -14.80
C LYS A 630 26.35 0.61 -13.69
N TYR A 631 27.20 0.56 -12.68
CA TYR A 631 27.04 -0.22 -11.47
C TYR A 631 27.16 0.72 -10.27
N VAL A 632 26.18 0.71 -9.37
CA VAL A 632 26.13 1.59 -8.20
C VAL A 632 25.83 0.77 -6.96
N LEU A 633 26.64 0.95 -5.93
CA LEU A 633 26.39 0.42 -4.58
C LEU A 633 26.17 1.59 -3.63
N ASP A 634 24.97 1.73 -3.14
CA ASP A 634 24.56 2.77 -2.21
C ASP A 634 24.42 2.20 -0.80
N PHE A 635 24.88 2.94 0.18
CA PHE A 635 24.61 2.74 1.60
C PHE A 635 24.01 4.00 2.19
N ARG A 636 22.92 3.87 2.95
CA ARG A 636 22.23 4.99 3.59
C ARG A 636 22.05 4.74 5.08
N GLU A 637 22.56 5.66 5.90
CA GLU A 637 22.22 5.81 7.32
C GLU A 637 21.16 6.92 7.44
N PRO A 638 19.88 6.60 7.67
CA PRO A 638 18.82 7.61 7.64
C PRO A 638 18.88 8.63 8.77
N ARG A 639 19.66 8.36 9.80
CA ARG A 639 19.72 9.16 11.02
C ARG A 639 21.15 9.37 11.49
N PHE A 640 21.91 10.06 10.67
CA PHE A 640 23.30 10.36 10.97
C PHE A 640 23.39 11.31 12.17
N LEU A 641 24.35 11.06 13.06
CA LEU A 641 24.51 11.79 14.33
C LEU A 641 23.22 11.86 15.17
N ASN A 642 22.39 10.84 15.09
CA ASN A 642 21.08 10.74 15.76
C ASN A 642 20.05 11.83 15.33
N ASN A 643 20.31 12.54 14.23
CA ASN A 643 19.41 13.56 13.70
C ASN A 643 18.48 12.95 12.63
N PRO A 644 17.14 12.97 12.81
CA PRO A 644 16.17 12.37 11.88
C PRO A 644 16.09 13.08 10.53
N SER A 645 16.56 14.33 10.48
CA SER A 645 16.54 15.15 9.27
C SER A 645 17.89 15.20 8.54
N LEU A 646 18.84 14.35 8.95
CA LEU A 646 20.20 14.35 8.39
C LEU A 646 20.61 12.93 7.96
N PRO A 647 20.10 12.40 6.85
CA PRO A 647 20.61 11.16 6.29
C PRO A 647 22.05 11.34 5.77
N PHE A 648 22.86 10.30 5.98
CA PHE A 648 24.19 10.17 5.40
C PHE A 648 24.17 9.08 4.33
N ILE A 649 24.75 9.38 3.17
CA ILE A 649 24.77 8.50 2.02
C ILE A 649 26.21 8.27 1.61
N VAL A 650 26.55 7.02 1.35
CA VAL A 650 27.81 6.63 0.70
C VAL A 650 27.46 5.87 -0.56
N SER A 651 28.06 6.25 -1.68
CA SER A 651 27.88 5.64 -2.98
C SER A 651 29.22 5.28 -3.61
N LEU A 652 29.30 4.06 -4.10
CA LEU A 652 30.41 3.58 -4.93
C LEU A 652 29.84 3.29 -6.32
N SER A 653 30.43 3.84 -7.36
CA SER A 653 29.99 3.57 -8.72
C SER A 653 31.16 3.23 -9.66
N LYS A 654 30.85 2.36 -10.62
CA LYS A 654 31.65 2.05 -11.79
C LYS A 654 30.81 2.30 -13.01
N GLU A 655 31.32 3.13 -13.91
CA GLU A 655 30.65 3.54 -15.13
C GLU A 655 31.61 3.36 -16.32
N LYS A 656 31.14 2.68 -17.34
CA LYS A 656 31.83 2.57 -18.64
C LYS A 656 30.92 3.18 -19.69
N GLY A 657 31.34 4.32 -20.23
CA GLY A 657 30.59 5.08 -21.22
C GLY A 657 31.33 5.20 -22.53
N ARG A 658 30.57 5.45 -23.59
CA ARG A 658 31.09 5.87 -24.89
C ARG A 658 30.24 7.03 -25.45
N ALA A 659 30.90 8.12 -25.79
CA ALA A 659 30.27 9.18 -26.54
C ALA A 659 30.26 8.81 -28.04
N ILE A 660 29.08 8.95 -28.65
CA ILE A 660 28.86 8.59 -30.07
C ILE A 660 28.35 9.84 -30.77
N ASN A 661 28.98 10.23 -31.87
CA ASN A 661 28.37 11.17 -32.78
C ASN A 661 27.16 10.52 -33.47
N VAL A 662 25.98 11.06 -33.24
CA VAL A 662 24.72 10.46 -33.74
C VAL A 662 24.57 10.58 -35.24
N GLU A 663 25.23 11.56 -35.88
CA GLU A 663 25.18 11.79 -37.32
C GLU A 663 26.14 10.80 -38.05
N THR A 664 27.41 10.73 -37.64
CA THR A 664 28.41 9.85 -38.26
C THR A 664 28.40 8.44 -37.68
N LYS A 665 27.77 8.21 -36.52
CA LYS A 665 27.76 6.97 -35.73
C LYS A 665 29.13 6.49 -35.24
N GLU A 666 30.13 7.40 -35.27
CA GLU A 666 31.47 7.11 -34.79
C GLU A 666 31.56 7.31 -33.26
N VAL A 667 32.40 6.51 -32.65
CA VAL A 667 32.73 6.68 -31.22
C VAL A 667 33.72 7.84 -31.11
N LEU A 668 33.35 8.86 -30.36
CA LEU A 668 34.19 10.04 -30.13
C LEU A 668 35.26 9.78 -29.09
N TYR A 669 34.87 9.13 -28.02
CA TYR A 669 35.78 8.69 -26.93
C TYR A 669 35.05 7.68 -26.05
N LYS A 670 35.84 6.96 -25.26
CA LYS A 670 35.36 6.06 -24.20
C LYS A 670 35.83 6.58 -22.84
N ILE A 671 34.94 6.44 -21.85
CA ILE A 671 35.23 6.79 -20.46
C ILE A 671 35.07 5.55 -19.58
N ASP A 672 36.01 5.30 -18.73
CA ASP A 672 35.96 4.37 -17.62
C ASP A 672 36.09 5.16 -16.31
N LYS A 673 34.94 5.39 -15.63
CA LYS A 673 34.87 6.19 -14.41
C LYS A 673 34.59 5.30 -13.20
N THR A 674 35.41 5.43 -12.16
CA THR A 674 35.12 4.85 -10.84
C THR A 674 34.98 6.00 -9.86
N SER A 675 33.84 6.03 -9.11
CA SER A 675 33.65 7.13 -8.15
C SER A 675 33.20 6.66 -6.77
N PHE A 676 33.62 7.40 -5.78
CA PHE A 676 33.22 7.36 -4.39
C PHE A 676 32.54 8.68 -4.04
N ILE A 677 31.33 8.62 -3.53
CA ILE A 677 30.59 9.78 -3.05
C ILE A 677 30.22 9.57 -1.60
N ALA A 678 30.46 10.56 -0.74
CA ALA A 678 29.96 10.57 0.63
C ALA A 678 29.29 11.92 0.89
N GLY A 679 28.07 11.91 1.39
CA GLY A 679 27.35 13.16 1.56
C GLY A 679 26.25 13.10 2.62
N VAL A 680 25.81 14.28 3.01
CA VAL A 680 24.68 14.51 3.90
C VAL A 680 23.64 15.35 3.18
N GLU A 681 22.39 15.03 3.45
CA GLU A 681 21.23 15.76 2.95
C GLU A 681 20.38 16.23 4.13
N LYS A 682 19.78 17.40 4.04
CA LYS A 682 18.87 17.92 5.07
C LYS A 682 17.68 18.61 4.42
N GLU A 683 16.51 18.17 4.78
CA GLU A 683 15.28 18.92 4.49
C GLU A 683 15.17 20.06 5.52
N ILE A 684 15.34 21.30 5.06
CA ILE A 684 15.29 22.51 5.89
C ILE A 684 13.83 22.84 6.22
N ARG A 685 12.97 22.77 5.22
CA ARG A 685 11.51 22.88 5.30
C ARG A 685 10.88 22.09 4.17
N LYS A 686 9.59 21.88 4.22
CA LYS A 686 8.86 21.11 3.18
C LYS A 686 9.26 21.54 1.78
N GLY A 687 9.80 20.63 1.01
CA GLY A 687 10.27 20.84 -0.36
C GLY A 687 11.65 21.47 -0.48
N LEU A 688 12.21 22.13 0.55
CA LEU A 688 13.55 22.74 0.50
C LEU A 688 14.60 21.79 1.09
N ARG A 689 15.47 21.28 0.25
CA ARG A 689 16.56 20.36 0.61
C ARG A 689 17.92 20.97 0.32
N ALA A 690 18.82 20.88 1.28
CA ALA A 690 20.24 21.17 1.11
C ALA A 690 21.04 19.87 1.20
N ALA A 691 22.04 19.72 0.36
CA ALA A 691 22.98 18.61 0.41
C ALA A 691 24.40 19.09 0.32
N LEU A 692 25.31 18.34 0.93
CA LEU A 692 26.76 18.55 0.84
C LEU A 692 27.40 17.21 0.53
N ASN A 693 28.00 17.08 -0.63
CA ASN A 693 28.64 15.85 -1.09
C ASN A 693 30.13 16.07 -1.28
N TYR A 694 30.93 15.12 -0.86
CA TYR A 694 32.30 14.94 -1.31
C TYR A 694 32.30 13.82 -2.35
N GLU A 695 32.89 14.08 -3.53
CA GLU A 695 33.10 13.10 -4.60
C GLU A 695 34.58 12.97 -4.88
N TYR A 696 35.03 11.72 -4.96
CA TYR A 696 36.34 11.39 -5.52
C TYR A 696 36.10 10.44 -6.70
N SER A 697 36.52 10.86 -7.89
CA SER A 697 36.39 10.06 -9.10
C SER A 697 37.77 9.86 -9.79
N TYR A 698 37.94 8.65 -10.28
CA TYR A 698 39.06 8.23 -11.09
C TYR A 698 38.54 7.93 -12.49
N ASN A 699 39.03 8.67 -13.47
CA ASN A 699 38.51 8.71 -14.82
C ASN A 699 39.63 8.33 -15.79
N ASP A 700 39.33 7.41 -16.72
CA ASP A 700 40.22 7.00 -17.80
C ASP A 700 39.55 7.23 -19.15
N THR A 701 40.10 8.14 -19.95
CA THR A 701 39.53 8.50 -21.26
C THR A 701 40.39 7.86 -22.33
N THR A 702 39.78 7.00 -23.13
CA THR A 702 40.46 6.21 -24.16
C THR A 702 39.73 6.30 -25.50
N ASP A 703 40.34 5.77 -26.56
CA ASP A 703 39.77 5.69 -27.93
C ASP A 703 39.25 7.04 -28.44
N VAL A 704 40.04 8.10 -28.25
CA VAL A 704 39.66 9.46 -28.61
C VAL A 704 39.80 9.71 -30.09
N ALA A 705 38.68 10.12 -30.76
CA ALA A 705 38.70 10.42 -32.17
C ALA A 705 39.57 11.70 -32.48
N PRO A 706 40.26 11.76 -33.62
CA PRO A 706 41.18 12.88 -33.93
C PRO A 706 40.56 14.29 -33.89
N GLY A 707 39.24 14.40 -34.10
CA GLY A 707 38.54 15.69 -34.08
C GLY A 707 38.16 16.19 -32.67
N VAL A 708 38.36 15.39 -31.63
CA VAL A 708 38.04 15.79 -30.24
C VAL A 708 39.18 16.63 -29.66
N ILE A 709 38.84 17.82 -29.18
CA ILE A 709 39.83 18.70 -28.51
C ILE A 709 39.94 18.26 -27.07
N LEU A 710 41.09 17.69 -26.73
CA LEU A 710 41.48 17.33 -25.38
C LEU A 710 42.16 18.48 -24.67
N SER A 711 41.95 18.63 -23.37
CA SER A 711 42.82 19.40 -22.51
C SER A 711 44.07 18.57 -22.16
N LYS A 712 45.09 19.23 -21.60
CA LYS A 712 46.29 18.56 -21.07
C LYS A 712 45.93 17.49 -20.04
N GLU A 713 44.89 17.74 -19.26
CA GLU A 713 44.38 16.93 -18.18
C GLU A 713 43.59 15.69 -18.66
N ASP A 714 43.13 15.70 -19.91
CA ASP A 714 42.37 14.58 -20.47
C ASP A 714 43.26 13.43 -21.03
N THR A 715 44.56 13.62 -21.00
CA THR A 715 45.52 12.60 -21.50
C THR A 715 45.83 11.59 -20.40
N GLY A 716 45.31 10.35 -20.56
CA GLY A 716 45.50 9.27 -19.60
C GLY A 716 44.45 9.24 -18.50
N THR A 717 44.84 8.93 -17.28
CA THR A 717 43.96 8.82 -16.13
C THR A 717 43.91 10.13 -15.36
N LEU A 718 42.75 10.52 -14.88
CA LEU A 718 42.52 11.77 -14.18
C LEU A 718 41.75 11.52 -12.88
N ALA A 719 42.29 11.92 -11.75
CA ALA A 719 41.64 11.90 -10.44
C ALA A 719 41.02 13.26 -10.13
N ILE A 720 39.73 13.29 -9.81
CA ILE A 720 39.00 14.51 -9.44
C ILE A 720 38.37 14.34 -8.07
N GLY A 721 38.89 15.12 -7.09
CA GLY A 721 38.29 15.26 -5.77
C GLY A 721 37.58 16.59 -5.65
N SER A 722 36.33 16.57 -5.22
CA SER A 722 35.47 17.75 -5.18
C SER A 722 34.49 17.78 -4.01
N ILE A 723 34.12 18.99 -3.60
CA ILE A 723 33.00 19.23 -2.69
C ILE A 723 31.89 19.94 -3.44
N SER A 724 30.66 19.42 -3.27
CA SER A 724 29.48 19.91 -3.99
C SER A 724 28.37 20.26 -3.00
N PRO A 725 28.22 21.51 -2.54
CA PRO A 725 27.01 22.00 -1.91
C PRO A 725 25.90 22.15 -2.96
N SER A 726 24.68 21.76 -2.62
CA SER A 726 23.52 21.93 -3.46
C SER A 726 22.28 22.31 -2.66
N LEU A 727 21.38 23.06 -3.29
CA LEU A 727 20.12 23.49 -2.72
C LEU A 727 19.00 23.25 -3.75
N PHE A 728 17.96 22.53 -3.35
CA PHE A 728 16.81 22.23 -4.19
C PHE A 728 15.52 22.62 -3.49
N TYR A 729 14.65 23.32 -4.21
CA TYR A 729 13.30 23.65 -3.75
C TYR A 729 12.28 23.08 -4.72
N ASP A 730 11.68 21.96 -4.32
CA ASP A 730 10.74 21.18 -5.13
C ASP A 730 9.31 21.28 -4.56
N LEU A 731 8.44 21.96 -5.30
CA LEU A 731 7.03 22.16 -4.99
C LEU A 731 6.12 21.54 -6.05
N ARG A 732 6.63 20.64 -6.88
CA ARG A 732 5.84 19.97 -7.91
C ARG A 732 4.83 19.03 -7.26
N ASP A 733 3.64 18.95 -7.84
CA ASP A 733 2.59 17.99 -7.44
C ASP A 733 3.00 16.53 -7.72
N ASN A 734 3.66 16.31 -8.85
CA ASN A 734 4.21 15.00 -9.23
C ASN A 734 5.63 15.17 -9.79
N PRO A 735 6.65 14.54 -9.20
CA PRO A 735 8.03 14.63 -9.71
C PRO A 735 8.24 14.07 -11.12
N PHE A 736 7.42 13.08 -11.54
CA PHE A 736 7.58 12.38 -12.83
C PHE A 736 6.82 13.04 -13.98
N ASP A 737 5.62 13.56 -13.72
CA ASP A 737 4.79 14.27 -14.71
C ASP A 737 4.06 15.42 -14.02
N PRO A 738 4.77 16.52 -13.76
CA PRO A 738 4.22 17.65 -13.03
C PRO A 738 3.19 18.41 -13.85
N ALA A 739 2.02 18.63 -13.25
CA ALA A 739 0.97 19.46 -13.78
C ALA A 739 0.94 20.85 -13.12
N SER A 740 1.47 20.96 -11.90
CA SER A 740 1.50 22.23 -11.17
C SER A 740 2.73 22.32 -10.26
N GLY A 741 3.07 23.54 -9.86
CA GLY A 741 4.19 23.80 -8.95
C GLY A 741 5.48 24.19 -9.62
N SER A 742 6.59 24.03 -8.94
CA SER A 742 7.90 24.46 -9.46
C SER A 742 9.05 23.66 -8.85
N LEU A 743 10.20 23.66 -9.55
CA LEU A 743 11.45 23.11 -9.12
C LEU A 743 12.57 24.12 -9.35
N GLN A 744 13.25 24.52 -8.29
CA GLN A 744 14.48 25.34 -8.36
C GLN A 744 15.65 24.53 -7.80
N GLY A 745 16.80 24.64 -8.43
CA GLY A 745 18.00 23.96 -7.99
C GLY A 745 19.26 24.75 -8.32
N ILE A 746 20.20 24.76 -7.37
CA ILE A 746 21.54 25.26 -7.57
C ILE A 746 22.51 24.23 -7.02
N THR A 747 23.59 23.97 -7.78
CA THR A 747 24.67 23.10 -7.36
C THR A 747 25.97 23.80 -7.70
N LEU A 748 26.88 23.85 -6.73
CA LEU A 748 28.26 24.29 -6.94
C LEU A 748 29.17 23.09 -6.76
N LYS A 749 30.15 22.91 -7.64
CA LYS A 749 31.16 21.86 -7.53
C LYS A 749 32.53 22.57 -7.49
N PHE A 750 33.26 22.32 -6.44
CA PHE A 750 34.60 22.90 -6.21
C PHE A 750 35.63 21.78 -6.14
N ALA A 751 36.45 21.66 -7.16
CA ALA A 751 37.56 20.71 -7.25
C ALA A 751 38.86 21.39 -6.97
N SER A 752 39.70 20.82 -6.12
CA SER A 752 41.00 21.37 -5.77
C SER A 752 41.93 20.28 -5.26
N LYS A 753 43.25 20.52 -5.36
CA LYS A 753 44.29 19.68 -4.77
C LYS A 753 44.06 19.39 -3.29
N ALA A 754 43.46 20.34 -2.55
CA ALA A 754 43.08 20.17 -1.15
C ALA A 754 42.09 18.99 -0.92
N TYR A 755 41.34 18.59 -1.94
CA TYR A 755 40.35 17.48 -1.91
C TYR A 755 40.83 16.27 -2.71
N LEU A 756 42.12 16.15 -2.96
CA LEU A 756 42.78 15.07 -3.73
C LEU A 756 42.44 15.13 -5.23
N SER A 757 42.22 16.32 -5.78
CA SER A 757 42.01 16.52 -7.21
C SER A 757 43.33 16.83 -7.93
N GLU A 758 43.50 16.27 -9.12
CA GLU A 758 44.62 16.62 -10.02
C GLU A 758 44.31 17.87 -10.83
N THR A 759 43.02 18.31 -10.84
CA THR A 759 42.54 19.51 -11.53
C THR A 759 41.88 20.46 -10.53
N GLU A 760 41.92 21.76 -10.83
CA GLU A 760 41.35 22.80 -10.01
C GLU A 760 40.36 23.63 -10.80
N PHE A 761 39.05 23.52 -10.40
CA PHE A 761 37.97 24.28 -11.05
C PHE A 761 36.80 24.54 -10.12
N ILE A 762 36.01 25.52 -10.46
CA ILE A 762 34.69 25.77 -9.89
C ILE A 762 33.65 25.59 -11.00
N LYS A 763 32.55 24.88 -10.74
CA LYS A 763 31.47 24.66 -11.67
C LYS A 763 30.17 24.91 -10.95
N GLY A 764 29.37 25.83 -11.49
CA GLY A 764 28.03 26.15 -10.97
C GLY A 764 26.98 25.77 -11.98
N THR A 765 25.91 25.12 -11.51
CA THR A 765 24.73 24.84 -12.33
C THR A 765 23.47 25.35 -11.63
N PHE A 766 22.56 25.86 -12.42
CA PHE A 766 21.27 26.38 -11.99
C PHE A 766 20.16 25.78 -12.83
N GLN A 767 19.02 25.48 -12.20
CA GLN A 767 17.79 25.11 -12.88
C GLN A 767 16.56 25.73 -12.20
N SER A 768 15.61 26.15 -13.02
CA SER A 768 14.33 26.66 -12.56
C SER A 768 13.25 26.22 -13.52
N SER A 769 12.30 25.43 -13.05
CA SER A 769 11.18 24.90 -13.86
C SER A 769 9.88 25.23 -13.18
N TRP A 770 8.88 25.64 -13.98
CA TRP A 770 7.56 26.10 -13.52
C TRP A 770 6.48 25.40 -14.34
N PHE A 771 5.40 24.99 -13.67
CA PHE A 771 4.29 24.26 -14.25
C PHE A 771 2.99 24.97 -13.90
N PHE A 772 2.25 25.41 -14.91
CA PHE A 772 1.03 26.20 -14.76
C PHE A 772 -0.14 25.40 -15.32
N PRO A 773 -1.07 24.92 -14.45
CA PRO A 773 -2.28 24.27 -14.91
C PRO A 773 -3.22 25.29 -15.56
N LEU A 774 -3.67 25.00 -16.78
CA LEU A 774 -4.62 25.79 -17.54
C LEU A 774 -5.97 25.05 -17.60
N LYS A 775 -7.00 25.72 -18.20
CA LYS A 775 -8.32 25.10 -18.38
C LYS A 775 -8.23 23.80 -19.21
N LYS A 776 -9.15 22.88 -18.98
CA LYS A 776 -9.27 21.57 -19.66
C LYS A 776 -8.04 20.63 -19.49
N GLY A 777 -7.29 20.78 -18.41
CA GLY A 777 -6.13 19.91 -18.10
C GLY A 777 -4.89 20.20 -18.93
N ILE A 778 -4.85 21.32 -19.67
CA ILE A 778 -3.66 21.79 -20.37
C ILE A 778 -2.64 22.27 -19.35
N VAL A 779 -1.36 21.94 -19.55
CA VAL A 779 -0.25 22.42 -18.70
C VAL A 779 0.70 23.23 -19.56
N PHE A 780 1.01 24.46 -19.12
CA PHE A 780 2.11 25.24 -19.64
C PHE A 780 3.33 25.04 -18.75
N ALA A 781 4.44 24.57 -19.33
CA ALA A 781 5.68 24.31 -18.60
C ALA A 781 6.81 25.19 -19.19
N VAL A 782 7.59 25.79 -18.30
CA VAL A 782 8.80 26.56 -18.64
C VAL A 782 9.95 26.06 -17.80
N SER A 783 11.10 25.86 -18.42
CA SER A 783 12.32 25.46 -17.75
C SER A 783 13.50 26.32 -18.20
N LEU A 784 14.23 26.88 -17.24
CA LEU A 784 15.47 27.61 -17.42
C LEU A 784 16.59 26.80 -16.80
N LYS A 785 17.66 26.54 -17.55
CA LYS A 785 18.85 25.90 -17.02
C LYS A 785 20.08 26.66 -17.49
N GLY A 786 21.10 26.73 -16.65
CA GLY A 786 22.37 27.34 -17.00
C GLY A 786 23.52 26.79 -16.18
N GLY A 787 24.69 26.92 -16.70
CA GLY A 787 25.88 26.48 -15.99
C GLY A 787 27.10 27.29 -16.44
N ILE A 788 28.00 27.45 -15.51
CA ILE A 788 29.29 28.12 -15.72
C ILE A 788 30.38 27.33 -15.00
N ALA A 789 31.51 27.14 -15.67
CA ALA A 789 32.68 26.51 -15.09
C ALA A 789 33.92 27.37 -15.39
N HIS A 790 34.81 27.39 -14.43
CA HIS A 790 36.08 28.15 -14.55
C HIS A 790 37.20 27.33 -13.91
N SER A 791 38.25 27.05 -14.70
CA SER A 791 39.46 26.44 -14.21
C SER A 791 40.34 27.50 -13.55
N PHE A 792 41.15 27.14 -12.54
CA PHE A 792 42.07 28.00 -11.85
C PHE A 792 43.33 27.21 -11.43
N GLY A 793 44.30 27.93 -10.83
CA GLY A 793 45.52 27.31 -10.37
C GLY A 793 46.43 26.83 -11.53
N GLU A 794 46.79 25.55 -11.50
CA GLU A 794 47.61 24.89 -12.52
C GLU A 794 46.80 24.25 -13.64
N THR A 795 45.48 24.34 -13.60
CA THR A 795 44.57 23.77 -14.60
C THR A 795 44.29 24.80 -15.68
N ASP A 796 44.77 24.56 -16.88
CA ASP A 796 44.63 25.48 -18.02
C ASP A 796 43.22 25.46 -18.58
N GLU A 797 42.61 24.28 -18.79
CA GLU A 797 41.29 24.11 -19.34
C GLU A 797 40.48 23.08 -18.57
N LEU A 798 39.16 23.22 -18.62
CA LEU A 798 38.25 22.27 -17.97
C LEU A 798 38.37 20.90 -18.64
N PRO A 799 38.53 19.81 -17.86
CA PRO A 799 38.52 18.46 -18.39
C PRO A 799 37.25 18.14 -19.19
N LEU A 800 37.37 17.37 -20.28
CA LEU A 800 36.28 17.03 -21.19
C LEU A 800 35.03 16.49 -20.46
N ILE A 801 35.24 15.64 -19.45
CA ILE A 801 34.19 15.05 -18.66
C ILE A 801 33.39 16.03 -17.76
N GLU A 802 33.92 17.24 -17.57
CA GLU A 802 33.28 18.30 -16.79
C GLU A 802 32.72 19.42 -17.66
N ARG A 803 32.97 19.42 -18.98
CA ARG A 803 32.39 20.39 -19.92
C ARG A 803 30.87 20.20 -20.07
N PHE A 804 30.19 21.26 -20.49
CA PHE A 804 28.78 21.24 -20.77
C PHE A 804 28.55 20.91 -22.26
N PHE A 805 27.48 20.09 -22.49
CA PHE A 805 27.00 19.72 -23.82
C PHE A 805 25.50 19.96 -23.93
N LEU A 806 25.00 20.35 -25.07
CA LEU A 806 23.59 20.50 -25.37
C LEU A 806 23.24 19.81 -26.70
N GLY A 807 21.95 19.59 -26.90
CA GLY A 807 21.35 18.85 -28.02
C GLY A 807 20.67 17.59 -27.54
N GLY A 808 19.64 17.17 -28.25
CA GLY A 808 18.88 15.96 -27.92
C GLY A 808 17.58 16.23 -27.15
N ARG A 809 16.87 15.15 -26.86
CA ARG A 809 15.47 15.15 -26.36
C ARG A 809 15.26 15.86 -25.02
N THR A 810 16.30 15.98 -24.18
CA THR A 810 16.23 16.51 -22.82
C THR A 810 16.74 17.95 -22.69
N THR A 811 17.30 18.49 -23.78
CA THR A 811 17.89 19.83 -23.84
C THR A 811 17.24 20.63 -24.98
N VAL A 812 17.89 20.76 -26.15
CA VAL A 812 17.34 21.44 -27.33
C VAL A 812 16.93 20.40 -28.35
N ARG A 813 15.62 20.14 -28.45
CA ARG A 813 15.05 19.18 -29.39
C ARG A 813 15.18 19.72 -30.80
N GLY A 814 15.53 18.88 -31.77
CA GLY A 814 15.84 19.28 -33.15
C GLY A 814 17.34 19.28 -33.45
N TYR A 815 18.19 19.20 -32.40
CA TYR A 815 19.60 18.86 -32.53
C TYR A 815 19.83 17.41 -32.06
N GLY A 816 20.77 16.73 -32.69
CA GLY A 816 21.23 15.42 -32.23
C GLY A 816 21.85 15.53 -30.82
N HIS A 817 21.99 14.39 -30.12
CA HIS A 817 22.54 14.34 -28.77
C HIS A 817 23.94 14.95 -28.73
N ASP A 818 24.14 15.95 -27.85
CA ASP A 818 25.38 16.71 -27.62
C ASP A 818 25.93 17.48 -28.86
N LEU A 819 25.14 17.64 -29.93
CA LEU A 819 25.60 18.26 -31.19
C LEU A 819 25.39 19.78 -31.27
N LEU A 820 24.79 20.41 -30.27
CA LEU A 820 24.63 21.85 -30.20
C LEU A 820 25.80 22.51 -29.46
N GLY A 821 26.44 23.50 -30.09
CA GLY A 821 27.52 24.30 -29.49
C GLY A 821 28.81 24.25 -30.31
N PRO A 822 29.93 24.54 -29.67
CA PRO A 822 31.24 24.62 -30.35
C PRO A 822 31.65 23.26 -30.95
N LYS A 823 32.17 23.30 -32.15
CA LYS A 823 32.64 22.13 -32.90
C LYS A 823 34.15 22.27 -33.21
N GLY A 824 34.85 21.17 -33.04
CA GLY A 824 36.23 21.02 -33.46
C GLY A 824 36.34 20.58 -34.93
N ALA A 825 37.49 19.98 -35.30
CA ALA A 825 37.64 19.39 -36.60
C ALA A 825 36.58 18.30 -36.87
N ASP A 826 36.21 18.16 -38.12
CA ASP A 826 35.21 17.17 -38.60
C ASP A 826 33.83 17.29 -37.92
N ASN A 827 33.40 18.51 -37.56
CA ASN A 827 32.15 18.79 -36.85
C ASN A 827 31.99 18.05 -35.49
N THR A 828 33.07 17.63 -34.89
CA THR A 828 33.07 16.94 -33.58
C THR A 828 32.69 17.91 -32.44
N PRO A 829 31.70 17.64 -31.58
CA PRO A 829 31.36 18.52 -30.49
C PRO A 829 32.48 18.55 -29.44
N THR A 830 32.83 19.77 -29.03
CA THR A 830 33.91 19.97 -28.04
C THR A 830 33.41 20.23 -26.64
N GLY A 831 32.11 20.52 -26.53
CA GLY A 831 31.54 21.03 -25.29
C GLY A 831 32.09 22.43 -24.93
N GLY A 832 31.67 22.96 -23.81
CA GLY A 832 32.14 24.28 -23.35
C GLY A 832 31.97 24.47 -21.85
N ASN A 833 32.45 25.62 -21.39
CA ASN A 833 32.48 25.98 -19.98
C ASN A 833 31.25 26.77 -19.53
N VAL A 834 30.42 27.23 -20.49
CA VAL A 834 29.18 27.96 -20.22
C VAL A 834 28.07 27.38 -21.06
N PHE A 835 26.86 27.24 -20.51
CA PHE A 835 25.68 26.96 -21.28
C PHE A 835 24.45 27.71 -20.74
N ALA A 836 23.51 27.97 -21.61
CA ALA A 836 22.19 28.47 -21.32
C ALA A 836 21.13 27.64 -22.10
N LEU A 837 20.03 27.32 -21.43
CA LEU A 837 18.96 26.52 -21.99
C LEU A 837 17.62 27.03 -21.48
N VAL A 838 16.70 27.23 -22.40
CA VAL A 838 15.30 27.61 -22.15
C VAL A 838 14.39 26.64 -22.91
N ASN A 839 13.44 26.03 -22.19
CA ASN A 839 12.43 25.19 -22.78
C ASN A 839 11.05 25.75 -22.42
N GLY A 840 10.18 25.89 -23.37
CA GLY A 840 8.79 26.22 -23.17
C GLY A 840 7.90 25.21 -23.87
N GLU A 841 6.92 24.65 -23.18
CA GLU A 841 6.02 23.67 -23.80
C GLU A 841 4.58 23.75 -23.27
N PHE A 842 3.64 23.50 -24.18
CA PHE A 842 2.24 23.26 -23.86
C PHE A 842 1.95 21.76 -23.96
N ARG A 843 1.47 21.16 -22.88
CA ARG A 843 1.02 19.77 -22.82
C ARG A 843 -0.49 19.74 -22.88
N ILE A 844 -1.05 19.15 -23.91
CA ILE A 844 -2.47 19.13 -24.25
C ILE A 844 -2.96 17.69 -24.16
N PRO A 845 -3.69 17.30 -23.11
CA PRO A 845 -4.30 15.98 -23.04
C PRO A 845 -5.47 15.89 -24.02
N ILE A 846 -5.58 14.78 -24.78
CA ILE A 846 -6.65 14.57 -25.75
C ILE A 846 -7.68 13.59 -25.16
N ARG A 847 -7.43 12.31 -25.22
CA ARG A 847 -8.36 11.26 -24.75
C ARG A 847 -7.63 9.92 -24.60
N LYS A 848 -8.07 9.09 -23.65
CA LYS A 848 -7.57 7.73 -23.44
C LYS A 848 -6.03 7.62 -23.32
N GLY A 849 -5.39 8.55 -22.62
CA GLY A 849 -3.93 8.54 -22.38
C GLY A 849 -3.10 9.17 -23.52
N PHE A 850 -3.71 9.64 -24.60
CA PHE A 850 -3.03 10.40 -25.65
C PHE A 850 -2.92 11.88 -25.30
N GLY A 851 -1.80 12.50 -25.67
CA GLY A 851 -1.55 13.92 -25.55
C GLY A 851 -0.68 14.46 -26.66
N ILE A 852 -0.79 15.74 -26.91
CA ILE A 852 0.07 16.49 -27.82
C ILE A 852 0.90 17.49 -27.02
N VAL A 853 2.13 17.68 -27.42
CA VAL A 853 3.03 18.71 -26.88
C VAL A 853 3.46 19.61 -28.01
N THR A 854 3.32 20.91 -27.80
CA THR A 854 3.97 21.91 -28.66
C THR A 854 5.09 22.56 -27.86
N PHE A 855 6.24 22.79 -28.44
CA PHE A 855 7.37 23.33 -27.72
C PHE A 855 8.24 24.30 -28.51
N ILE A 856 8.93 25.14 -27.77
CA ILE A 856 10.01 26.00 -28.24
C ILE A 856 11.17 25.79 -27.30
N ASP A 857 12.32 25.44 -27.83
CA ASP A 857 13.56 25.29 -27.08
C ASP A 857 14.59 26.30 -27.62
N ALA A 858 15.36 26.88 -26.72
CA ALA A 858 16.45 27.78 -27.04
C ALA A 858 17.67 27.46 -26.18
N GLY A 859 18.85 27.41 -26.72
CA GLY A 859 20.05 27.18 -25.96
C GLY A 859 21.33 27.33 -26.76
N ASN A 860 22.44 27.46 -26.06
CA ASN A 860 23.78 27.43 -26.65
C ASN A 860 24.81 27.01 -25.60
N VAL A 861 25.96 26.58 -26.10
CA VAL A 861 27.17 26.28 -25.31
C VAL A 861 28.30 27.14 -25.82
N TRP A 862 29.06 27.75 -24.91
CA TRP A 862 30.22 28.58 -25.23
C TRP A 862 31.52 27.99 -24.63
N ILE A 863 32.58 28.07 -25.38
CA ILE A 863 33.90 27.49 -24.96
C ILE A 863 34.34 28.09 -23.66
N ARG A 864 34.35 29.43 -23.55
CA ARG A 864 34.82 30.17 -22.39
C ARG A 864 33.81 31.22 -21.94
N THR A 865 33.95 31.69 -20.72
CA THR A 865 33.07 32.74 -20.16
C THR A 865 33.17 34.06 -20.92
N ASN A 866 34.29 34.34 -21.55
CA ASN A 866 34.52 35.57 -22.35
C ASN A 866 33.94 35.47 -23.76
N ASP A 867 33.57 34.29 -24.19
CA ASP A 867 33.02 34.03 -25.54
C ASP A 867 31.49 34.12 -25.59
N VAL A 868 30.88 34.44 -24.45
CA VAL A 868 29.41 34.51 -24.33
C VAL A 868 28.88 35.75 -25.06
N ASP A 869 28.26 35.54 -26.21
CA ASP A 869 27.69 36.56 -27.09
C ASP A 869 26.17 36.69 -27.01
N ALA A 870 25.51 35.96 -26.14
CA ALA A 870 24.08 35.88 -25.99
C ALA A 870 23.30 35.34 -27.25
N GLU A 871 24.01 34.83 -28.25
CA GLU A 871 23.35 34.11 -29.36
C GLU A 871 22.85 32.75 -28.91
N LEU A 872 21.53 32.57 -28.98
CA LEU A 872 20.89 31.29 -28.72
C LEU A 872 20.44 30.67 -30.03
N LYS A 873 20.53 29.35 -30.14
CA LYS A 873 19.95 28.57 -31.24
C LYS A 873 18.53 28.16 -30.82
N TYR A 874 17.57 28.44 -31.70
CA TYR A 874 16.15 28.21 -31.45
C TYR A 874 15.62 27.04 -32.24
N THR A 875 14.73 26.27 -31.61
CA THR A 875 13.94 25.22 -32.27
C THR A 875 12.48 25.32 -31.86
N ALA A 876 11.59 24.92 -32.74
CA ALA A 876 10.16 24.79 -32.47
C ALA A 876 9.69 23.41 -32.92
N GLY A 877 8.74 22.83 -32.23
CA GLY A 877 8.34 21.48 -32.57
C GLY A 877 7.03 21.01 -31.98
N LEU A 878 6.69 19.79 -32.40
CA LEU A 878 5.51 19.05 -31.97
C LEU A 878 5.89 17.68 -31.40
N GLY A 879 5.16 17.24 -30.43
CA GLY A 879 5.35 15.93 -29.81
C GLY A 879 4.04 15.20 -29.56
N LEU A 880 4.09 13.89 -29.69
CA LEU A 880 3.03 12.98 -29.31
C LEU A 880 3.41 12.29 -27.99
N ARG A 881 2.42 12.09 -27.13
CA ARG A 881 2.55 11.41 -25.86
C ARG A 881 1.48 10.35 -25.76
N TYR A 882 1.86 9.20 -25.25
CA TYR A 882 0.92 8.13 -24.91
C TYR A 882 1.30 7.48 -23.58
N ALA A 883 0.41 7.59 -22.61
CA ALA A 883 0.61 6.99 -21.29
C ALA A 883 0.34 5.48 -21.35
N THR A 884 1.34 4.67 -20.98
CA THR A 884 1.20 3.22 -20.88
C THR A 884 1.45 2.77 -19.43
N PRO A 885 0.96 1.58 -19.04
CA PRO A 885 1.24 1.04 -17.70
C PRO A 885 2.73 0.83 -17.38
N VAL A 886 3.57 0.74 -18.40
CA VAL A 886 5.02 0.50 -18.30
C VAL A 886 5.85 1.77 -18.57
N GLY A 887 5.19 2.94 -18.66
CA GLY A 887 5.83 4.24 -18.88
C GLY A 887 5.33 4.94 -20.15
N PRO A 888 5.56 6.24 -20.27
CA PRO A 888 5.09 7.03 -21.42
C PRO A 888 5.89 6.72 -22.68
N VAL A 889 5.19 6.67 -23.80
CA VAL A 889 5.78 6.74 -25.14
C VAL A 889 5.81 8.20 -25.58
N ARG A 890 6.94 8.66 -26.09
CA ARG A 890 7.16 10.04 -26.56
C ARG A 890 7.78 10.02 -27.95
N LEU A 891 7.22 10.82 -28.83
CA LEU A 891 7.75 11.08 -30.18
C LEU A 891 7.72 12.60 -30.40
N ASP A 892 8.87 13.21 -30.47
CA ASP A 892 9.03 14.65 -30.67
C ASP A 892 9.75 14.93 -31.99
N TYR A 893 9.27 15.91 -32.76
CA TYR A 893 9.98 16.49 -33.87
C TYR A 893 10.31 17.94 -33.56
N GLY A 894 11.60 18.27 -33.52
CA GLY A 894 12.09 19.63 -33.40
C GLY A 894 12.63 20.15 -34.74
N HIS A 895 12.16 21.32 -35.15
CA HIS A 895 12.65 22.03 -36.34
C HIS A 895 13.57 23.17 -35.92
N LYS A 896 14.75 23.27 -36.56
CA LYS A 896 15.72 24.34 -36.28
C LYS A 896 15.25 25.63 -36.98
N LEU A 897 15.07 26.70 -36.22
CA LEU A 897 14.65 28.01 -36.75
C LEU A 897 15.84 28.77 -37.30
N GLN A 898 17.03 28.49 -36.85
CA GLN A 898 18.30 29.04 -37.33
C GLN A 898 19.20 27.84 -37.67
N ARG A 899 19.51 27.67 -38.93
CA ARG A 899 20.25 26.55 -39.47
C ARG A 899 21.53 27.01 -40.13
N GLU A 900 22.65 26.37 -39.79
CA GLU A 900 23.91 26.56 -40.47
C GLU A 900 23.98 25.73 -41.76
N GLU A 901 24.87 26.11 -42.67
CA GLU A 901 25.06 25.40 -43.95
C GLU A 901 25.57 23.97 -43.66
N GLY A 902 24.86 22.97 -44.22
CA GLY A 902 25.15 21.55 -43.98
C GLY A 902 24.38 20.91 -42.79
N GLU A 903 23.68 21.67 -41.96
CA GLU A 903 22.86 21.11 -40.86
C GLU A 903 21.54 20.53 -41.35
N SER A 904 21.06 19.48 -40.73
CA SER A 904 19.71 18.93 -40.89
C SER A 904 18.65 19.97 -40.54
N ALA A 905 17.50 19.92 -41.18
CA ALA A 905 16.38 20.82 -40.88
C ALA A 905 15.79 20.66 -39.49
N GLY A 906 15.95 19.51 -38.91
CA GLY A 906 15.47 19.15 -37.57
C GLY A 906 15.73 17.67 -37.28
N GLU A 907 15.28 17.23 -36.08
CA GLU A 907 15.53 15.88 -35.60
C GLU A 907 14.25 15.28 -35.00
N VAL A 908 14.10 13.97 -35.16
CA VAL A 908 13.02 13.19 -34.51
C VAL A 908 13.59 12.48 -33.33
N HIS A 909 12.98 12.69 -32.17
CA HIS A 909 13.35 12.04 -30.90
C HIS A 909 12.28 11.07 -30.48
N PHE A 910 12.63 9.83 -30.27
CA PHE A 910 11.75 8.78 -29.79
C PHE A 910 12.20 8.23 -28.44
N SER A 911 11.26 8.03 -27.53
CA SER A 911 11.53 7.32 -26.28
C SER A 911 10.32 6.57 -25.75
N PHE A 912 10.58 5.48 -25.08
CA PHE A 912 9.61 4.64 -24.40
C PHE A 912 10.12 4.31 -23.00
N GLY A 913 9.23 4.28 -22.01
CA GLY A 913 9.57 4.03 -20.62
C GLY A 913 9.77 5.31 -19.82
N HIS A 914 9.99 5.16 -18.51
CA HIS A 914 10.29 6.30 -17.66
C HIS A 914 11.68 6.86 -17.98
N ALA A 915 11.77 8.14 -18.29
CA ALA A 915 13.04 8.85 -18.30
C ALA A 915 13.42 9.12 -16.84
N PHE A 916 14.46 8.47 -16.36
CA PHE A 916 15.03 8.73 -15.03
C PHE A 916 15.88 9.99 -15.03
#